data_16f1a0e3388905649ce78aeef67d921f
#
_entry.id   16f1a0e3388905649ce78aeef67d921f
#
_cell.length_a   1.000
_cell.length_b   1.000
_cell.length_c   1.000
_cell.angle_alpha   90.00
_cell.angle_beta   90.00
_cell.angle_gamma   90.00
#
_symmetry.space_group_name_H-M   'P 1'
#
loop_
_entity.id
_entity.type
_entity.pdbx_description
1 polymer ?
#
loop_
_entity_poly.entity_id
_entity_poly.type
_entity_poly.pdbx_seq_one_letter_code
_entity_poly.pdbx_strand_id
1 'polypeptide(L)'
;MKELFSLSLSFLVVSSSFASPSRRELNAWLARDLAAAGIVLLENKDSALPLKADEEVALVGITGYFCHRMGWGSGDMLAHDPVQIDAGLEKAGVKIDADFAKLYRDDLAKRDYSRLNRDWDKWTRRFDEPKGAHDAFAKLAEGKRAKKCVVVIGRGSGESADIPEAPGGWRLHAEEERLLADACAAFDSVIVLLNAPGVLDTSFMDKYPVKALVFVPFLGETTGDAVASILTGKVNPSGRTVDTWAKRYGDYPTTGCWQTSEIEYSEGTDVGYRYFDTKCRCFNLEADACAEIDYMQMVRYPFGHGLSYTTFELMPAKVERRLKNVKVPVTVRNTGKVAGADVVMCWFDMGPLNETRLCAFAKTPVIAPGASLTVALSFEWMDIASYNEDEAQWEVDGGAILVSDGGSPDSRIHVAKMDFDEAIVVQKVTNRFRGKSAAPARKELAKPSAFVKMGDVLAGKATVEDLVAQFTDEELAAVVNGRIFDGEGYAVDGGTGVGGVKKGRVDCEAGETWSSEKYGFGAITMADGPSGVRLGNFGDPREKYNDKASAVVSWPCATALAQGWDVAAAERFGRAVASEMALVDIDCWLAPGVNIHRNPLCGRNFEYFSEDPLVAGLMGAAVVKGVQTNTDGTPSGRSATVKHFAVNNQEFERGYENNVVDEKTLREIYLKPFEIVVRKAHPNMVMSSYSRLNGDYCATTYDLMTGVLREEWGFDGFVMTDWWNSADKLRHAEAGNDLVMPGVRGEYAALVAALKDGKVHRADVQHAAANILRTYVRISLARK
;
A
#
# COMPACT_ATOMS: atom_id res chain seq x y z
N MET A 1 -3.35 -35.79 -17.20
CA MET A 1 -3.18 -34.58 -16.44
C MET A 1 -4.55 -34.06 -16.01
N LYS A 2 -5.17 -34.79 -15.12
CA LYS A 2 -6.38 -34.50 -14.37
C LYS A 2 -6.11 -35.14 -13.02
N GLU A 3 -5.78 -34.35 -12.04
CA GLU A 3 -5.75 -34.70 -10.62
C GLU A 3 -4.87 -33.69 -9.89
N LEU A 4 -5.51 -32.73 -9.26
CA LEU A 4 -5.00 -31.93 -8.12
C LEU A 4 -6.04 -30.86 -7.76
N PHE A 5 -7.26 -31.31 -7.46
CA PHE A 5 -8.23 -30.55 -6.68
C PHE A 5 -9.06 -31.57 -5.88
N SER A 6 -8.57 -31.90 -4.71
CA SER A 6 -9.32 -32.69 -3.72
C SER A 6 -9.03 -32.14 -2.34
N LEU A 7 -9.68 -31.02 -2.01
CA LEU A 7 -10.06 -30.72 -0.63
C LEU A 7 -11.51 -31.19 -0.50
N SER A 8 -11.67 -32.33 0.14
CA SER A 8 -12.95 -32.96 0.40
C SER A 8 -13.80 -32.08 1.32
N LEU A 9 -14.72 -31.30 0.74
CA LEU A 9 -15.89 -30.80 1.44
C LEU A 9 -16.90 -31.94 1.47
N SER A 10 -17.05 -32.60 2.61
CA SER A 10 -18.18 -33.49 2.88
C SER A 10 -19.41 -32.64 3.03
N PHE A 11 -20.15 -32.42 1.95
CA PHE A 11 -21.47 -31.81 2.00
C PHE A 11 -22.51 -32.84 2.40
N LEU A 12 -23.10 -32.70 3.59
CA LEU A 12 -24.42 -33.20 3.87
C LEU A 12 -25.39 -32.50 2.91
N VAL A 13 -25.94 -33.22 1.96
CA VAL A 13 -27.00 -32.70 1.08
C VAL A 13 -28.27 -32.56 1.90
N VAL A 14 -28.48 -31.36 2.45
CA VAL A 14 -29.80 -30.88 2.82
C VAL A 14 -30.24 -29.99 1.65
N SER A 15 -31.24 -30.42 0.92
CA SER A 15 -31.85 -29.68 -0.19
C SER A 15 -32.62 -28.49 0.31
N SER A 16 -31.93 -27.39 0.60
CA SER A 16 -32.46 -26.04 0.61
C SER A 16 -31.80 -25.33 -0.56
N SER A 17 -32.60 -24.68 -1.40
CA SER A 17 -32.18 -23.87 -2.54
C SER A 17 -31.40 -22.64 -2.03
N PHE A 18 -30.11 -22.82 -1.72
CA PHE A 18 -29.23 -21.66 -1.50
C PHE A 18 -28.94 -21.03 -2.86
N ALA A 19 -29.33 -19.79 -3.04
CA ALA A 19 -28.86 -18.99 -4.17
C ALA A 19 -27.33 -18.99 -4.18
N SER A 20 -26.72 -19.07 -5.35
CA SER A 20 -25.26 -18.93 -5.46
C SER A 20 -24.84 -17.57 -4.89
N PRO A 21 -23.73 -17.51 -4.12
CA PRO A 21 -23.30 -16.23 -3.52
C PRO A 21 -23.06 -15.18 -4.61
N SER A 22 -23.46 -13.96 -4.32
CA SER A 22 -23.20 -12.82 -5.20
C SER A 22 -21.71 -12.53 -5.32
N ARG A 23 -21.32 -11.79 -6.35
CA ARG A 23 -19.91 -11.36 -6.52
C ARG A 23 -19.41 -10.60 -5.30
N ARG A 24 -20.23 -9.70 -4.74
CA ARG A 24 -19.89 -8.93 -3.54
C ARG A 24 -19.64 -9.83 -2.33
N GLU A 25 -20.47 -10.84 -2.11
CA GLU A 25 -20.27 -11.80 -1.00
C GLU A 25 -18.96 -12.58 -1.16
N LEU A 26 -18.63 -13.03 -2.38
CA LEU A 26 -17.35 -13.69 -2.65
C LEU A 26 -16.16 -12.76 -2.39
N ASN A 27 -16.26 -11.50 -2.79
CA ASN A 27 -15.23 -10.50 -2.56
C ASN A 27 -15.11 -10.17 -1.06
N ALA A 28 -16.20 -10.06 -0.31
CA ALA A 28 -16.19 -9.83 1.14
C ALA A 28 -15.55 -11.02 1.89
N TRP A 29 -15.76 -12.26 1.45
CA TRP A 29 -15.08 -13.42 2.02
C TRP A 29 -13.57 -13.36 1.77
N LEU A 30 -13.16 -13.01 0.55
CA LEU A 30 -11.73 -12.82 0.24
C LEU A 30 -11.15 -11.66 1.08
N ALA A 31 -11.87 -10.54 1.20
CA ALA A 31 -11.43 -9.39 2.02
C ALA A 31 -11.20 -9.79 3.49
N ARG A 32 -12.10 -10.60 4.07
CA ARG A 32 -11.94 -11.13 5.43
C ARG A 32 -10.69 -12.02 5.57
N ASP A 33 -10.45 -12.89 4.60
CA ASP A 33 -9.31 -13.80 4.63
C ASP A 33 -7.98 -13.02 4.49
N LEU A 34 -7.94 -12.00 3.62
CA LEU A 34 -6.82 -11.07 3.49
C LEU A 34 -6.62 -10.22 4.75
N ALA A 35 -7.70 -9.75 5.35
CA ALA A 35 -7.67 -9.00 6.61
C ALA A 35 -7.07 -9.84 7.74
N ALA A 36 -7.49 -11.08 7.90
CA ALA A 36 -6.95 -11.98 8.92
C ALA A 36 -5.45 -12.30 8.67
N ALA A 37 -5.04 -12.45 7.40
CA ALA A 37 -3.65 -12.68 7.03
C ALA A 37 -2.75 -11.47 7.31
N GLY A 38 -3.31 -10.24 7.32
CA GLY A 38 -2.60 -9.00 7.59
C GLY A 38 -2.51 -8.60 9.06
N ILE A 39 -3.19 -9.31 9.97
CA ILE A 39 -3.05 -9.07 11.42
C ILE A 39 -1.75 -9.70 11.92
N VAL A 40 -0.98 -8.94 12.72
CA VAL A 40 0.29 -9.41 13.26
C VAL A 40 0.20 -9.61 14.77
N LEU A 41 0.48 -10.83 15.23
CA LEU A 41 0.65 -11.13 16.65
C LEU A 41 2.08 -10.75 17.05
N LEU A 42 2.24 -9.61 17.73
CA LEU A 42 3.56 -9.08 18.11
C LEU A 42 4.10 -9.74 19.37
N GLU A 43 3.26 -9.97 20.38
CA GLU A 43 3.61 -10.67 21.61
C GLU A 43 2.48 -11.59 22.11
N ASN A 44 2.84 -12.72 22.74
CA ASN A 44 1.90 -13.65 23.35
C ASN A 44 2.52 -14.41 24.53
N LYS A 45 2.61 -13.75 25.67
CA LYS A 45 3.17 -14.29 26.91
C LYS A 45 2.14 -15.20 27.59
N ASP A 46 2.61 -16.27 28.21
CA ASP A 46 1.81 -17.22 28.99
C ASP A 46 0.63 -17.82 28.19
N SER A 47 0.71 -17.86 26.86
CA SER A 47 -0.37 -18.30 25.99
C SER A 47 -1.70 -17.58 26.29
N ALA A 48 -1.64 -16.24 26.44
CA ALA A 48 -2.81 -15.40 26.67
C ALA A 48 -3.82 -15.51 25.52
N LEU A 49 -3.34 -15.73 24.30
CA LEU A 49 -4.08 -16.07 23.09
C LEU A 49 -3.73 -17.49 22.61
N PRO A 50 -4.63 -18.22 21.94
CA PRO A 50 -6.00 -17.82 21.61
C PRO A 50 -6.95 -17.82 22.83
N LEU A 51 -8.05 -17.07 22.72
CA LEU A 51 -9.17 -17.12 23.66
C LEU A 51 -9.80 -18.50 23.61
N LYS A 52 -10.24 -18.99 24.79
CA LYS A 52 -10.93 -20.27 24.87
C LYS A 52 -12.40 -20.14 24.45
N ALA A 53 -13.00 -21.22 24.00
CA ALA A 53 -14.42 -21.25 23.73
C ALA A 53 -15.22 -20.87 25.00
N ASP A 54 -16.27 -20.06 24.85
CA ASP A 54 -17.10 -19.53 25.93
C ASP A 54 -16.37 -18.68 26.99
N GLU A 55 -15.14 -18.25 26.72
CA GLU A 55 -14.42 -17.34 27.61
C GLU A 55 -15.10 -15.96 27.64
N GLU A 56 -15.27 -15.40 28.83
CA GLU A 56 -15.75 -14.04 29.00
C GLU A 56 -14.58 -13.08 29.08
N VAL A 57 -14.65 -11.97 28.33
CA VAL A 57 -13.63 -10.92 28.27
C VAL A 57 -14.25 -9.55 28.56
N ALA A 58 -13.54 -8.70 29.26
CA ALA A 58 -13.84 -7.28 29.28
C ALA A 58 -13.24 -6.66 28.01
N LEU A 59 -14.08 -6.10 27.13
CA LEU A 59 -13.62 -5.32 25.97
C LEU A 59 -13.68 -3.84 26.34
N VAL A 60 -12.52 -3.16 26.31
CA VAL A 60 -12.40 -1.76 26.71
C VAL A 60 -11.64 -0.95 25.66
N GLY A 61 -11.92 0.36 25.63
CA GLY A 61 -11.48 1.26 24.57
C GLY A 61 -12.59 1.43 23.53
N ILE A 62 -12.93 2.71 23.25
CA ILE A 62 -14.01 3.07 22.30
C ILE A 62 -13.78 2.44 20.92
N THR A 63 -12.54 2.28 20.51
CA THR A 63 -12.14 1.67 19.24
C THR A 63 -12.54 0.20 19.14
N GLY A 64 -12.77 -0.50 20.23
CA GLY A 64 -13.33 -1.85 20.24
C GLY A 64 -14.78 -1.91 19.70
N TYR A 65 -15.51 -0.81 19.80
CA TYR A 65 -16.90 -0.68 19.40
C TYR A 65 -17.08 0.21 18.17
N PHE A 66 -16.07 1.02 17.83
CA PHE A 66 -16.03 1.86 16.64
C PHE A 66 -14.60 1.91 16.09
N CYS A 67 -14.19 0.88 15.34
CA CYS A 67 -12.82 0.71 14.90
C CYS A 67 -12.45 1.60 13.70
N HIS A 68 -11.18 1.97 13.63
CA HIS A 68 -10.59 2.57 12.42
C HIS A 68 -10.45 1.49 11.34
N ARG A 69 -11.15 1.65 10.24
CA ARG A 69 -11.22 0.65 9.16
C ARG A 69 -10.39 1.04 7.95
N MET A 70 -10.18 2.34 7.77
CA MET A 70 -9.48 2.94 6.63
C MET A 70 -8.93 4.31 7.02
N GLY A 71 -8.02 4.84 6.20
CA GLY A 71 -7.57 6.22 6.31
C GLY A 71 -8.54 7.19 5.62
N TRP A 72 -8.32 8.48 5.84
CA TRP A 72 -9.09 9.53 5.16
C TRP A 72 -8.41 9.99 3.87
N GLY A 73 -9.07 10.88 3.11
CA GLY A 73 -8.60 11.36 1.82
C GLY A 73 -8.94 10.36 0.70
N SER A 74 -8.02 10.17 -0.23
CA SER A 74 -8.17 9.20 -1.31
C SER A 74 -8.33 7.76 -0.82
N GLY A 75 -7.84 7.45 0.38
CA GLY A 75 -7.96 6.16 1.05
C GLY A 75 -9.31 5.91 1.73
N ASP A 76 -10.21 6.90 1.80
CA ASP A 76 -11.53 6.71 2.43
C ASP A 76 -12.45 5.84 1.56
N MET A 77 -12.98 4.79 2.15
CA MET A 77 -13.92 3.87 1.51
C MET A 77 -15.17 3.70 2.37
N LEU A 78 -16.33 3.76 1.72
CA LEU A 78 -17.55 3.38 2.41
C LEU A 78 -17.63 1.88 2.60
N ALA A 79 -17.88 1.51 3.83
CA ALA A 79 -18.24 0.15 4.17
C ALA A 79 -19.77 0.03 4.30
N HIS A 80 -20.35 -0.90 3.56
CA HIS A 80 -21.80 -1.11 3.56
C HIS A 80 -22.31 -1.73 4.86
N ASP A 81 -21.64 -2.77 5.33
CA ASP A 81 -22.00 -3.53 6.53
C ASP A 81 -20.76 -3.79 7.38
N PRO A 82 -20.17 -2.72 7.98
CA PRO A 82 -18.91 -2.88 8.69
C PRO A 82 -19.10 -3.66 9.98
N VAL A 83 -18.33 -4.73 10.13
CA VAL A 83 -18.30 -5.52 11.36
C VAL A 83 -17.31 -4.88 12.33
N GLN A 84 -17.81 -4.39 13.46
CA GLN A 84 -17.00 -3.85 14.55
C GLN A 84 -16.35 -5.00 15.34
N ILE A 85 -15.31 -4.69 16.13
CA ILE A 85 -14.55 -5.73 16.86
C ILE A 85 -15.46 -6.44 17.89
N ASP A 86 -16.29 -5.71 18.62
CA ASP A 86 -17.26 -6.29 19.56
C ASP A 86 -18.24 -7.25 18.87
N ALA A 87 -18.85 -6.82 17.78
CA ALA A 87 -19.78 -7.64 17.00
C ALA A 87 -19.11 -8.89 16.42
N GLY A 88 -17.85 -8.77 15.93
CA GLY A 88 -17.09 -9.91 15.45
C GLY A 88 -16.78 -10.93 16.53
N LEU A 89 -16.40 -10.49 17.73
CA LEU A 89 -16.15 -11.35 18.89
C LEU A 89 -17.41 -12.09 19.33
N GLU A 90 -18.54 -11.38 19.48
CA GLU A 90 -19.83 -11.99 19.83
C GLU A 90 -20.27 -13.03 18.79
N LYS A 91 -20.14 -12.71 17.50
CA LYS A 91 -20.41 -13.63 16.38
C LYS A 91 -19.51 -14.88 16.40
N ALA A 92 -18.29 -14.75 16.90
CA ALA A 92 -17.36 -15.86 17.07
C ALA A 92 -17.59 -16.68 18.34
N GLY A 93 -18.57 -16.31 19.19
CA GLY A 93 -18.93 -17.00 20.43
C GLY A 93 -18.19 -16.53 21.68
N VAL A 94 -17.40 -15.46 21.58
CA VAL A 94 -16.74 -14.84 22.75
C VAL A 94 -17.80 -14.03 23.52
N LYS A 95 -17.84 -14.23 24.84
CA LYS A 95 -18.74 -13.46 25.71
C LYS A 95 -18.06 -12.15 26.11
N ILE A 96 -18.69 -11.03 25.78
CA ILE A 96 -18.22 -9.72 26.24
C ILE A 96 -18.98 -9.37 27.51
N ASP A 97 -18.25 -8.91 28.55
CA ASP A 97 -18.85 -8.44 29.78
C ASP A 97 -19.92 -7.37 29.50
N ALA A 98 -21.14 -7.64 29.93
CA ALA A 98 -22.32 -6.86 29.55
C ALA A 98 -22.29 -5.42 30.09
N ASP A 99 -21.64 -5.19 31.24
CA ASP A 99 -21.58 -3.87 31.85
C ASP A 99 -20.60 -2.97 31.12
N PHE A 100 -19.41 -3.53 30.71
CA PHE A 100 -18.47 -2.83 29.83
C PHE A 100 -19.08 -2.58 28.46
N ALA A 101 -19.69 -3.59 27.82
CA ALA A 101 -20.34 -3.41 26.53
C ALA A 101 -21.42 -2.31 26.58
N LYS A 102 -22.22 -2.28 27.64
CA LYS A 102 -23.26 -1.26 27.83
C LYS A 102 -22.64 0.14 27.94
N LEU A 103 -21.57 0.31 28.71
CA LEU A 103 -20.91 1.60 28.90
C LEU A 103 -20.52 2.23 27.54
N TYR A 104 -19.85 1.47 26.68
CA TYR A 104 -19.37 1.95 25.39
C TYR A 104 -20.51 2.12 24.36
N ARG A 105 -21.43 1.16 24.28
CA ARG A 105 -22.56 1.22 23.34
C ARG A 105 -23.54 2.35 23.68
N ASP A 106 -23.79 2.63 24.96
CA ASP A 106 -24.62 3.76 25.40
C ASP A 106 -23.98 5.12 25.07
N ASP A 107 -22.63 5.21 25.10
CA ASP A 107 -21.93 6.42 24.71
C ASP A 107 -21.98 6.62 23.20
N LEU A 108 -21.71 5.57 22.41
CA LEU A 108 -21.81 5.60 20.97
C LEU A 108 -23.19 6.01 20.47
N ALA A 109 -24.27 5.52 21.13
CA ALA A 109 -25.65 5.89 20.79
C ALA A 109 -25.95 7.38 21.00
N LYS A 110 -25.17 8.10 21.81
CA LYS A 110 -25.34 9.53 22.11
C LYS A 110 -24.49 10.44 21.22
N ARG A 111 -23.46 9.90 20.58
CA ARG A 111 -22.50 10.66 19.75
C ARG A 111 -22.79 10.43 18.27
N ASP A 112 -22.78 11.50 17.49
CA ASP A 112 -22.85 11.38 16.03
C ASP A 112 -21.43 11.14 15.45
N TYR A 113 -21.02 9.88 15.48
CA TYR A 113 -19.74 9.48 14.90
C TYR A 113 -19.75 9.41 13.36
N SER A 114 -20.93 9.56 12.72
CA SER A 114 -21.02 9.54 11.25
C SER A 114 -20.26 10.70 10.59
N ARG A 115 -19.98 11.76 11.34
CA ARG A 115 -19.28 12.96 10.88
C ARG A 115 -17.79 12.98 11.21
N LEU A 116 -17.29 12.12 12.11
CA LEU A 116 -15.95 12.22 12.66
C LEU A 116 -14.83 11.92 11.65
N ASN A 117 -15.11 11.19 10.57
CA ASN A 117 -14.15 10.87 9.53
C ASN A 117 -14.35 11.67 8.22
N ARG A 118 -15.27 12.64 8.18
CA ARG A 118 -15.67 13.31 6.94
C ARG A 118 -15.45 14.83 6.91
N ASP A 119 -15.18 15.42 8.05
CA ASP A 119 -14.86 16.85 8.15
C ASP A 119 -13.34 17.01 8.10
N TRP A 120 -12.79 17.49 7.00
CA TRP A 120 -11.36 17.70 6.78
C TRP A 120 -10.70 18.56 7.86
N ASP A 121 -11.45 19.45 8.50
CA ASP A 121 -10.99 20.27 9.62
C ASP A 121 -11.08 19.54 10.98
N LYS A 122 -11.71 18.37 11.04
CA LYS A 122 -12.03 17.66 12.30
C LYS A 122 -11.63 16.19 12.30
N TRP A 123 -10.60 15.83 11.52
CA TRP A 123 -10.11 14.46 11.51
C TRP A 123 -9.66 14.00 12.87
N THR A 124 -10.40 13.03 13.39
CA THR A 124 -10.15 12.50 14.70
C THR A 124 -9.14 11.37 14.59
N ARG A 125 -7.87 11.67 14.93
CA ARG A 125 -6.82 10.65 15.00
C ARG A 125 -7.09 9.63 16.08
N ARG A 126 -7.81 10.02 17.12
CA ARG A 126 -8.18 9.23 18.26
C ARG A 126 -9.61 9.57 18.67
N PHE A 127 -10.41 8.57 19.00
CA PHE A 127 -11.73 8.79 19.60
C PHE A 127 -11.58 8.96 21.12
N ASP A 128 -12.29 9.94 21.68
CA ASP A 128 -12.29 10.16 23.13
C ASP A 128 -13.06 9.04 23.83
N GLU A 129 -12.52 8.60 24.97
CA GLU A 129 -13.20 7.63 25.83
C GLU A 129 -14.54 8.20 26.37
N PRO A 130 -15.52 7.37 26.71
CA PRO A 130 -16.76 7.81 27.33
C PRO A 130 -16.49 8.60 28.60
N LYS A 131 -17.20 9.71 28.81
CA LYS A 131 -17.08 10.50 30.04
C LYS A 131 -17.41 9.62 31.26
N GLY A 132 -16.52 9.60 32.24
CA GLY A 132 -16.64 8.76 33.43
C GLY A 132 -16.29 7.29 33.22
N ALA A 133 -15.71 6.91 32.06
CA ALA A 133 -15.30 5.54 31.79
C ALA A 133 -14.36 4.99 32.87
N HIS A 134 -13.38 5.79 33.32
CA HIS A 134 -12.45 5.37 34.37
C HIS A 134 -13.14 5.10 35.72
N ASP A 135 -14.10 5.95 36.16
CA ASP A 135 -14.84 5.74 37.40
C ASP A 135 -15.77 4.51 37.30
N ALA A 136 -16.39 4.31 36.16
CA ALA A 136 -17.21 3.14 35.88
C ALA A 136 -16.35 1.88 35.79
N PHE A 137 -15.17 1.98 35.14
CA PHE A 137 -14.20 0.89 35.02
C PHE A 137 -13.77 0.35 36.38
N ALA A 138 -13.37 1.23 37.30
CA ALA A 138 -13.00 0.82 38.66
C ALA A 138 -14.13 0.05 39.37
N LYS A 139 -15.36 0.53 39.29
CA LYS A 139 -16.54 -0.14 39.90
C LYS A 139 -16.87 -1.47 39.23
N LEU A 140 -16.78 -1.55 37.91
CA LEU A 140 -17.08 -2.77 37.17
C LEU A 140 -16.02 -3.85 37.40
N ALA A 141 -14.75 -3.47 37.53
CA ALA A 141 -13.65 -4.38 37.81
C ALA A 141 -13.70 -4.98 39.24
N GLU A 142 -14.25 -4.28 40.25
CA GLU A 142 -14.36 -4.76 41.63
C GLU A 142 -15.36 -5.91 41.81
N GLY A 143 -16.40 -5.99 40.99
CA GLY A 143 -17.54 -6.87 41.22
C GLY A 143 -17.58 -8.15 40.41
N LYS A 144 -16.88 -8.26 39.32
CA LYS A 144 -16.97 -9.36 38.34
C LYS A 144 -15.64 -9.71 37.72
N ARG A 145 -15.47 -10.96 37.40
CA ARG A 145 -14.19 -11.46 36.98
C ARG A 145 -14.25 -12.17 35.65
N ALA A 146 -14.39 -11.39 34.57
CA ALA A 146 -13.66 -11.73 33.39
C ALA A 146 -12.17 -11.77 33.77
N LYS A 147 -11.50 -12.89 33.57
CA LYS A 147 -10.07 -13.02 33.92
C LYS A 147 -9.18 -12.30 32.92
N LYS A 148 -9.72 -11.96 31.75
CA LYS A 148 -9.02 -11.29 30.65
C LYS A 148 -9.67 -9.98 30.26
N CYS A 149 -8.85 -9.02 29.98
CA CYS A 149 -9.26 -7.74 29.41
C CYS A 149 -8.62 -7.55 28.04
N VAL A 150 -9.42 -7.18 27.04
CA VAL A 150 -8.96 -6.78 25.70
C VAL A 150 -9.07 -5.26 25.62
N VAL A 151 -7.94 -4.57 25.59
CA VAL A 151 -7.84 -3.12 25.45
C VAL A 151 -7.61 -2.78 23.99
N VAL A 152 -8.44 -1.94 23.39
CA VAL A 152 -8.30 -1.54 22.00
C VAL A 152 -7.88 -0.07 21.93
N ILE A 153 -6.68 0.17 21.39
CA ILE A 153 -6.12 1.50 21.16
C ILE A 153 -6.19 1.80 19.67
N GLY A 154 -6.78 2.92 19.30
CA GLY A 154 -7.03 3.29 17.91
C GLY A 154 -6.31 4.55 17.45
N ARG A 155 -5.86 4.56 16.19
CA ARG A 155 -5.32 5.73 15.51
C ARG A 155 -5.84 5.84 14.10
N GLY A 156 -6.36 7.02 13.78
CA GLY A 156 -6.69 7.41 12.41
C GLY A 156 -5.50 8.09 11.72
N SER A 157 -5.42 7.97 10.42
CA SER A 157 -4.43 8.62 9.56
C SER A 157 -4.95 8.80 8.14
N GLY A 158 -4.31 9.62 7.35
CA GLY A 158 -4.68 9.81 5.96
C GLY A 158 -3.93 10.95 5.28
N GLU A 159 -4.46 11.33 4.16
CA GLU A 159 -3.92 12.30 3.23
C GLU A 159 -3.84 13.71 3.83
N SER A 160 -2.85 14.49 3.43
CA SER A 160 -2.59 15.88 3.82
C SER A 160 -2.22 16.11 5.29
N ALA A 161 -1.97 15.06 6.07
CA ALA A 161 -1.59 15.24 7.47
C ALA A 161 -0.79 14.06 8.03
N ASP A 162 0.44 14.31 8.42
CA ASP A 162 1.29 13.34 9.10
C ASP A 162 0.85 13.11 10.56
N ILE A 163 1.23 11.97 11.11
CA ILE A 163 0.98 11.62 12.52
C ILE A 163 1.92 12.46 13.40
N PRO A 164 1.42 13.23 14.39
CA PRO A 164 2.30 13.96 15.28
C PRO A 164 3.05 13.01 16.22
N GLU A 165 4.34 13.29 16.46
CA GLU A 165 5.13 12.65 17.51
C GLU A 165 4.72 13.19 18.88
N ALA A 166 3.46 12.95 19.29
CA ALA A 166 2.83 13.51 20.49
C ALA A 166 1.85 12.52 21.10
N PRO A 167 1.42 12.74 22.37
CA PRO A 167 0.33 11.98 22.96
C PRO A 167 -0.97 12.05 22.15
N GLY A 168 -1.55 10.89 21.84
CA GLY A 168 -2.74 10.77 20.98
C GLY A 168 -2.44 10.72 19.47
N GLY A 169 -1.18 10.96 19.09
CA GLY A 169 -0.63 10.64 17.79
C GLY A 169 0.18 9.35 17.85
N TRP A 170 1.51 9.47 17.72
CA TRP A 170 2.41 8.30 17.79
C TRP A 170 2.48 7.70 19.20
N ARG A 171 2.46 8.53 20.25
CA ARG A 171 2.47 8.09 21.65
C ARG A 171 1.06 7.90 22.20
N LEU A 172 0.93 7.09 23.25
CA LEU A 172 -0.33 6.95 23.98
C LEU A 172 -0.76 8.29 24.57
N HIS A 173 -2.07 8.56 24.52
CA HIS A 173 -2.69 9.68 25.23
C HIS A 173 -2.81 9.34 26.72
N ALA A 174 -2.87 10.35 27.58
CA ALA A 174 -2.97 10.16 29.04
C ALA A 174 -4.20 9.31 29.46
N GLU A 175 -5.32 9.42 28.75
CA GLU A 175 -6.50 8.58 29.00
C GLU A 175 -6.27 7.12 28.63
N GLU A 176 -5.54 6.84 27.54
CA GLU A 176 -5.21 5.47 27.12
C GLU A 176 -4.20 4.84 28.08
N GLU A 177 -3.20 5.62 28.54
CA GLU A 177 -2.30 5.14 29.58
C GLU A 177 -3.03 4.81 30.89
N ARG A 178 -3.97 5.66 31.30
CA ARG A 178 -4.80 5.39 32.47
C ARG A 178 -5.68 4.16 32.29
N LEU A 179 -6.33 4.03 31.14
CA LEU A 179 -7.15 2.86 30.81
C LEU A 179 -6.32 1.58 30.88
N LEU A 180 -5.11 1.58 30.34
CA LEU A 180 -4.21 0.44 30.36
C LEU A 180 -3.73 0.12 31.78
N ALA A 181 -3.42 1.14 32.59
CA ALA A 181 -3.05 0.98 33.99
C ALA A 181 -4.19 0.36 34.80
N ASP A 182 -5.43 0.86 34.64
CA ASP A 182 -6.62 0.35 35.32
C ASP A 182 -6.91 -1.11 34.90
N ALA A 183 -6.77 -1.43 33.61
CA ALA A 183 -6.92 -2.80 33.11
C ALA A 183 -5.88 -3.75 33.73
N CYS A 184 -4.61 -3.35 33.74
CA CYS A 184 -3.52 -4.18 34.32
C CYS A 184 -3.63 -4.33 35.85
N ALA A 185 -4.24 -3.39 36.53
CA ALA A 185 -4.51 -3.50 37.97
C ALA A 185 -5.68 -4.43 38.30
N ALA A 186 -6.70 -4.50 37.43
CA ALA A 186 -7.96 -5.19 37.67
C ALA A 186 -8.02 -6.63 37.12
N PHE A 187 -7.23 -6.95 36.09
CA PHE A 187 -7.30 -8.23 35.38
C PHE A 187 -5.97 -8.99 35.39
N ASP A 188 -6.05 -10.32 35.46
CA ASP A 188 -4.86 -11.20 35.48
C ASP A 188 -4.15 -11.24 34.11
N SER A 189 -4.88 -11.03 33.04
CA SER A 189 -4.35 -11.07 31.67
C SER A 189 -4.92 -9.95 30.83
N VAL A 190 -4.04 -9.05 30.38
CA VAL A 190 -4.38 -7.93 29.49
C VAL A 190 -3.82 -8.19 28.08
N ILE A 191 -4.70 -8.11 27.11
CA ILE A 191 -4.40 -8.21 25.66
C ILE A 191 -4.61 -6.83 25.08
N VAL A 192 -3.64 -6.30 24.35
CA VAL A 192 -3.75 -5.00 23.68
C VAL A 192 -3.89 -5.21 22.18
N LEU A 193 -4.89 -4.58 21.57
CA LEU A 193 -5.05 -4.47 20.13
C LEU A 193 -4.67 -3.04 19.72
N LEU A 194 -3.68 -2.90 18.84
CA LEU A 194 -3.33 -1.63 18.21
C LEU A 194 -4.02 -1.53 16.84
N ASN A 195 -5.16 -0.84 16.78
CA ASN A 195 -5.85 -0.58 15.52
C ASN A 195 -5.33 0.74 14.92
N ALA A 196 -4.32 0.66 14.08
CA ALA A 196 -3.52 1.81 13.66
C ALA A 196 -3.06 1.72 12.20
N PRO A 197 -2.70 2.85 11.57
CA PRO A 197 -2.25 2.91 10.18
C PRO A 197 -0.87 2.28 9.94
N GLY A 198 -0.05 2.17 10.97
CA GLY A 198 1.34 1.71 10.93
C GLY A 198 1.97 1.69 12.32
N VAL A 199 3.27 1.85 12.38
CA VAL A 199 4.06 1.80 13.61
C VAL A 199 3.63 2.87 14.61
N LEU A 200 3.51 2.47 15.89
CA LEU A 200 3.25 3.35 17.03
C LEU A 200 4.29 3.13 18.13
N ASP A 201 4.35 4.07 19.08
CA ASP A 201 5.12 3.88 20.30
C ASP A 201 4.59 2.69 21.11
N THR A 202 5.50 1.79 21.45
CA THR A 202 5.22 0.59 22.25
C THR A 202 5.94 0.59 23.59
N SER A 203 6.41 1.75 24.06
CA SER A 203 7.10 1.91 25.35
C SER A 203 6.25 1.48 26.55
N PHE A 204 4.91 1.49 26.40
CA PHE A 204 3.99 0.97 27.41
C PHE A 204 4.18 -0.51 27.70
N MET A 205 4.76 -1.30 26.79
CA MET A 205 5.07 -2.72 27.00
C MET A 205 6.15 -2.94 28.06
N ASP A 206 7.01 -1.94 28.31
CA ASP A 206 8.00 -1.99 29.39
C ASP A 206 7.42 -1.53 30.73
N LYS A 207 6.32 -0.77 30.69
CA LYS A 207 5.68 -0.15 31.85
C LYS A 207 4.58 -1.01 32.47
N TYR A 208 3.84 -1.73 31.63
CA TYR A 208 2.65 -2.49 32.03
C TYR A 208 2.80 -3.98 31.72
N PRO A 209 2.26 -4.89 32.59
CA PRO A 209 2.36 -6.34 32.41
C PRO A 209 1.41 -6.89 31.35
N VAL A 210 1.44 -6.31 30.15
CA VAL A 210 0.64 -6.76 29.00
C VAL A 210 1.08 -8.17 28.60
N LYS A 211 0.12 -9.07 28.41
CA LYS A 211 0.35 -10.47 28.05
C LYS A 211 0.38 -10.75 26.56
N ALA A 212 -0.43 -10.04 25.78
CA ALA A 212 -0.40 -10.16 24.33
C ALA A 212 -0.57 -8.78 23.67
N LEU A 213 0.14 -8.58 22.56
CA LEU A 213 0.03 -7.40 21.73
C LEU A 213 -0.25 -7.84 20.29
N VAL A 214 -1.33 -7.30 19.71
CA VAL A 214 -1.77 -7.59 18.35
C VAL A 214 -1.85 -6.29 17.56
N PHE A 215 -1.15 -6.23 16.44
CA PHE A 215 -1.28 -5.12 15.50
C PHE A 215 -2.38 -5.40 14.50
N VAL A 216 -3.36 -4.50 14.45
CA VAL A 216 -4.55 -4.55 13.61
C VAL A 216 -4.53 -3.33 12.69
N PRO A 217 -3.98 -3.43 11.48
CA PRO A 217 -3.98 -2.32 10.53
C PRO A 217 -5.41 -1.97 10.07
N PHE A 218 -5.57 -1.10 9.10
CA PHE A 218 -6.88 -0.80 8.53
C PHE A 218 -7.35 -1.97 7.65
N LEU A 219 -8.40 -2.66 8.07
CA LEU A 219 -8.83 -3.92 7.48
C LEU A 219 -10.16 -3.86 6.69
N GLY A 220 -10.66 -2.63 6.44
CA GLY A 220 -11.89 -2.45 5.71
C GLY A 220 -13.14 -2.91 6.47
N GLU A 221 -14.17 -3.32 5.74
CA GLU A 221 -15.49 -3.65 6.33
C GLU A 221 -15.48 -4.93 7.18
N THR A 222 -14.48 -5.80 7.04
CA THR A 222 -14.42 -7.12 7.70
C THR A 222 -13.53 -7.13 8.95
N THR A 223 -13.17 -5.96 9.49
CA THR A 223 -12.23 -5.81 10.61
C THR A 223 -12.60 -6.69 11.82
N GLY A 224 -13.84 -6.65 12.28
CA GLY A 224 -14.28 -7.41 13.45
C GLY A 224 -14.24 -8.92 13.23
N ASP A 225 -14.69 -9.41 12.08
CA ASP A 225 -14.62 -10.84 11.73
C ASP A 225 -13.17 -11.36 11.68
N ALA A 226 -12.26 -10.56 11.10
CA ALA A 226 -10.83 -10.91 11.00
C ALA A 226 -10.17 -10.96 12.38
N VAL A 227 -10.35 -9.91 13.19
CA VAL A 227 -9.83 -9.84 14.57
C VAL A 227 -10.34 -11.01 15.40
N ALA A 228 -11.65 -11.27 15.37
CA ALA A 228 -12.24 -12.38 16.12
C ALA A 228 -11.67 -13.74 15.69
N SER A 229 -11.42 -13.95 14.39
CA SER A 229 -10.84 -15.21 13.89
C SER A 229 -9.43 -15.46 14.41
N ILE A 230 -8.62 -14.41 14.54
CA ILE A 230 -7.26 -14.49 15.11
C ILE A 230 -7.34 -14.71 16.62
N LEU A 231 -8.10 -13.87 17.36
CA LEU A 231 -8.15 -13.96 18.81
C LEU A 231 -8.71 -15.29 19.32
N THR A 232 -9.62 -15.94 18.58
CA THR A 232 -10.18 -17.24 18.94
C THR A 232 -9.37 -18.45 18.42
N GLY A 233 -8.30 -18.20 17.65
CA GLY A 233 -7.49 -19.26 17.04
C GLY A 233 -8.21 -20.01 15.92
N LYS A 234 -9.34 -19.51 15.41
CA LYS A 234 -9.99 -20.04 14.21
C LYS A 234 -9.08 -19.90 12.99
N VAL A 235 -8.34 -18.79 12.94
CA VAL A 235 -7.21 -18.60 12.03
C VAL A 235 -5.95 -18.48 12.87
N ASN A 236 -4.92 -19.28 12.54
CA ASN A 236 -3.62 -19.15 13.15
C ASN A 236 -2.92 -17.90 12.58
N PRO A 237 -2.49 -16.92 13.43
CA PRO A 237 -1.79 -15.75 12.95
C PRO A 237 -0.54 -16.11 12.15
N SER A 238 -0.37 -15.47 11.02
CA SER A 238 0.74 -15.69 10.10
C SER A 238 1.20 -14.40 9.41
N GLY A 239 0.64 -13.26 9.83
CA GLY A 239 1.09 -11.93 9.43
C GLY A 239 2.46 -11.62 10.03
N ARG A 240 3.27 -10.87 9.28
CA ARG A 240 4.59 -10.39 9.70
C ARG A 240 4.67 -8.88 9.46
N THR A 241 5.39 -8.15 10.31
CA THR A 241 5.63 -6.73 10.12
C THR A 241 6.32 -6.46 8.79
N VAL A 242 5.99 -5.35 8.18
CA VAL A 242 6.61 -4.84 6.94
C VAL A 242 7.38 -3.54 7.19
N ASP A 243 7.52 -3.21 8.46
CA ASP A 243 8.25 -2.08 8.99
C ASP A 243 9.02 -2.48 10.24
N THR A 244 10.15 -1.83 10.48
CA THR A 244 10.90 -1.94 11.72
C THR A 244 10.25 -1.07 12.80
N TRP A 245 9.96 -1.65 13.96
CA TRP A 245 9.42 -0.95 15.11
C TRP A 245 10.54 -0.61 16.09
N ALA A 246 11.09 0.59 15.99
CA ALA A 246 12.08 1.06 16.95
C ALA A 246 11.44 1.31 18.33
N LYS A 247 12.24 1.22 19.38
CA LYS A 247 11.79 1.49 20.76
C LYS A 247 11.51 2.96 21.01
N ARG A 248 12.19 3.85 20.31
CA ARG A 248 12.04 5.31 20.43
C ARG A 248 11.99 5.93 19.05
N TYR A 249 11.18 6.97 18.90
CA TYR A 249 11.11 7.71 17.64
C TYR A 249 12.49 8.25 17.20
N GLY A 250 13.29 8.75 18.16
CA GLY A 250 14.62 9.27 17.89
C GLY A 250 15.65 8.23 17.40
N ASP A 251 15.32 6.93 17.40
CA ASP A 251 16.20 5.87 16.88
C ASP A 251 16.06 5.70 15.35
N TYR A 252 15.02 6.29 14.71
CA TYR A 252 14.88 6.25 13.25
C TYR A 252 15.83 7.25 12.57
N PRO A 253 16.47 6.87 11.44
CA PRO A 253 17.45 7.72 10.76
C PRO A 253 16.86 9.03 10.21
N THR A 254 15.55 9.06 9.98
CA THR A 254 14.83 10.14 9.31
C THR A 254 14.29 11.23 10.24
N THR A 255 14.50 11.12 11.55
CA THR A 255 13.92 12.06 12.54
C THR A 255 14.48 13.48 12.44
N GLY A 256 15.73 13.63 11.99
CA GLY A 256 16.40 14.93 11.83
C GLY A 256 15.97 15.73 10.60
N CYS A 257 15.32 15.08 9.63
CA CYS A 257 14.89 15.68 8.35
C CYS A 257 13.43 15.35 8.04
N TRP A 258 12.57 15.50 9.04
CA TRP A 258 11.15 15.20 8.97
C TRP A 258 10.31 16.47 9.16
N GLN A 259 9.23 16.59 8.38
CA GLN A 259 8.32 17.77 8.38
C GLN A 259 9.04 19.10 8.11
N THR A 260 9.94 19.09 7.15
CA THR A 260 10.62 20.28 6.63
C THR A 260 10.21 20.53 5.18
N SER A 261 10.35 21.77 4.71
CA SER A 261 10.07 22.14 3.30
C SER A 261 11.21 21.73 2.37
N GLU A 262 12.41 21.54 2.90
CA GLU A 262 13.56 20.98 2.21
C GLU A 262 14.00 19.71 2.96
N ILE A 263 13.83 18.58 2.32
CA ILE A 263 14.02 17.26 2.92
C ILE A 263 15.29 16.66 2.36
N GLU A 264 16.34 16.63 3.16
CA GLU A 264 17.57 15.91 2.81
C GLU A 264 17.41 14.43 3.14
N TYR A 265 17.69 13.58 2.17
CA TYR A 265 17.70 12.12 2.32
C TYR A 265 19.08 11.65 2.77
N SER A 266 19.55 12.23 3.88
CA SER A 266 20.90 12.02 4.42
C SER A 266 21.15 10.60 4.94
N GLU A 267 20.09 9.82 5.17
CA GLU A 267 20.17 8.41 5.51
C GLU A 267 20.64 7.55 4.33
N GLY A 268 20.60 8.06 3.09
CA GLY A 268 20.98 7.31 1.90
C GLY A 268 20.13 6.06 1.70
N THR A 269 20.76 4.92 1.45
CA THR A 269 20.10 3.61 1.30
C THR A 269 19.71 2.98 2.63
N ASP A 270 20.13 3.56 3.76
CA ASP A 270 19.88 3.07 5.10
C ASP A 270 18.47 3.45 5.59
N VAL A 271 17.44 2.85 5.02
CA VAL A 271 16.03 3.02 5.38
C VAL A 271 15.52 1.76 6.10
N GLY A 272 14.73 1.96 7.16
CA GLY A 272 14.09 0.87 7.88
C GLY A 272 15.11 -0.15 8.42
N TYR A 273 14.86 -1.45 8.25
CA TYR A 273 15.74 -2.51 8.75
C TYR A 273 17.18 -2.41 8.24
N ARG A 274 17.42 -1.84 7.04
CA ARG A 274 18.77 -1.67 6.50
C ARG A 274 19.61 -0.80 7.41
N TYR A 275 19.05 0.31 7.89
CA TYR A 275 19.71 1.17 8.86
C TYR A 275 20.04 0.43 10.15
N PHE A 276 19.06 -0.24 10.76
CA PHE A 276 19.26 -0.89 12.05
C PHE A 276 20.25 -2.07 11.97
N ASP A 277 20.18 -2.86 10.90
CA ASP A 277 21.12 -3.95 10.64
C ASP A 277 22.56 -3.42 10.45
N THR A 278 22.75 -2.39 9.62
CA THR A 278 24.05 -1.78 9.35
C THR A 278 24.60 -1.10 10.60
N LYS A 279 23.77 -0.34 11.32
CA LYS A 279 24.17 0.38 12.54
C LYS A 279 24.70 -0.58 13.61
N CYS A 280 23.98 -1.66 13.87
CA CYS A 280 24.38 -2.64 14.87
C CYS A 280 25.67 -3.39 14.48
N ARG A 281 25.95 -3.60 13.20
CA ARG A 281 27.19 -4.23 12.71
C ARG A 281 28.40 -3.32 12.81
N CYS A 282 28.25 -2.05 12.43
CA CYS A 282 29.36 -1.08 12.46
C CYS A 282 29.88 -0.87 13.88
N PHE A 283 29.02 -0.91 14.88
CA PHE A 283 29.43 -0.84 16.27
C PHE A 283 30.26 -2.05 16.74
N ASN A 284 30.05 -3.23 16.14
CA ASN A 284 30.81 -4.43 16.47
C ASN A 284 32.23 -4.49 15.83
N LEU A 285 32.57 -3.59 14.92
CA LEU A 285 33.83 -3.64 14.15
C LEU A 285 34.91 -2.67 14.67
N GLU A 286 34.55 -1.63 15.39
CA GLU A 286 35.52 -0.69 15.96
C GLU A 286 35.81 -1.07 17.43
N ALA A 287 36.76 -1.97 17.60
CA ALA A 287 37.12 -2.58 18.90
C ALA A 287 37.57 -1.60 20.01
N ASP A 288 37.83 -0.32 19.71
CA ASP A 288 38.34 0.64 20.67
C ASP A 288 37.37 1.76 21.11
N ALA A 289 36.16 1.86 20.50
CA ALA A 289 35.22 2.96 20.81
C ALA A 289 33.73 2.58 20.93
N CYS A 290 33.38 1.32 20.70
CA CYS A 290 31.95 0.92 20.61
C CYS A 290 31.56 -0.01 21.76
N ALA A 291 30.74 0.50 22.68
CA ALA A 291 29.85 -0.35 23.44
C ALA A 291 28.98 -1.13 22.47
N GLU A 292 28.94 -2.45 22.56
CA GLU A 292 28.01 -3.30 21.80
C GLU A 292 26.60 -2.74 21.94
N ILE A 293 26.09 -2.07 20.88
CA ILE A 293 24.66 -1.76 20.84
C ILE A 293 23.99 -3.03 20.32
N ASP A 294 23.41 -3.77 21.25
CA ASP A 294 22.53 -4.87 20.94
C ASP A 294 21.38 -4.36 20.05
N TYR A 295 21.15 -4.99 18.90
CA TYR A 295 20.06 -4.70 17.98
C TYR A 295 18.73 -4.53 18.73
N MET A 296 18.46 -5.40 19.71
CA MET A 296 17.25 -5.37 20.52
C MET A 296 17.22 -4.23 21.56
N GLN A 297 18.27 -3.44 21.70
CA GLN A 297 18.20 -2.18 22.47
C GLN A 297 17.54 -1.04 21.67
N MET A 298 17.69 -1.06 20.35
CA MET A 298 17.09 -0.06 19.45
C MET A 298 15.75 -0.52 18.88
N VAL A 299 15.63 -1.79 18.54
CA VAL A 299 14.45 -2.36 17.84
C VAL A 299 13.58 -3.14 18.83
N ARG A 300 12.27 -2.85 18.82
CA ARG A 300 11.27 -3.62 19.57
C ARG A 300 10.81 -4.83 18.78
N TYR A 301 10.33 -4.58 17.57
CA TYR A 301 9.89 -5.63 16.64
C TYR A 301 10.61 -5.44 15.30
N PRO A 302 11.45 -6.42 14.92
CA PRO A 302 12.14 -6.38 13.64
C PRO A 302 11.19 -6.33 12.45
N PHE A 303 11.65 -5.85 11.33
CA PHE A 303 11.03 -6.11 10.02
C PHE A 303 10.87 -7.62 9.82
N GLY A 304 9.69 -8.07 9.41
CA GLY A 304 9.39 -9.51 9.28
C GLY A 304 9.01 -10.21 10.59
N HIS A 305 8.89 -9.49 11.71
CA HIS A 305 8.47 -10.06 12.99
C HIS A 305 6.98 -10.41 13.00
N GLY A 306 6.65 -11.49 13.68
CA GLY A 306 5.28 -11.90 13.96
C GLY A 306 5.27 -13.30 14.56
N LEU A 307 4.35 -13.55 15.48
CA LEU A 307 4.21 -14.82 16.16
C LEU A 307 3.08 -15.67 15.54
N SER A 308 3.14 -16.95 15.82
CA SER A 308 2.12 -17.94 15.43
C SER A 308 1.71 -18.74 16.66
N TYR A 309 0.54 -19.39 16.61
CA TYR A 309 0.12 -20.37 17.64
C TYR A 309 0.80 -21.74 17.44
N THR A 310 1.70 -21.85 16.46
CA THR A 310 2.55 -23.01 16.21
C THR A 310 4.00 -22.60 16.02
N THR A 311 4.91 -23.56 15.84
CA THR A 311 6.33 -23.31 15.60
C THR A 311 6.78 -23.97 14.32
N PHE A 312 7.77 -23.40 13.66
CA PHE A 312 8.33 -23.90 12.41
C PHE A 312 9.84 -24.10 12.52
N GLU A 313 10.37 -24.93 11.68
CA GLU A 313 11.79 -25.18 11.50
C GLU A 313 12.14 -25.04 10.01
N LEU A 314 13.16 -24.23 9.73
CA LEU A 314 13.67 -24.00 8.38
C LEU A 314 14.87 -24.89 8.11
N MET A 315 14.87 -25.58 6.99
CA MET A 315 15.95 -26.43 6.50
C MET A 315 16.32 -26.01 5.08
N PRO A 316 17.26 -25.05 4.92
CA PRO A 316 17.71 -24.63 3.61
C PRO A 316 18.49 -25.76 2.90
N ALA A 317 18.29 -25.88 1.59
CA ALA A 317 19.01 -26.80 0.73
C ALA A 317 20.09 -26.07 -0.10
N LYS A 318 20.81 -26.81 -0.92
CA LYS A 318 21.87 -26.26 -1.77
C LYS A 318 21.33 -25.20 -2.72
N VAL A 319 21.98 -24.05 -2.77
CA VAL A 319 21.67 -22.95 -3.68
C VAL A 319 21.95 -23.35 -5.14
N GLU A 320 21.01 -23.07 -6.01
CA GLU A 320 21.15 -23.26 -7.46
C GLU A 320 21.44 -21.91 -8.12
N ARG A 321 22.64 -21.72 -8.61
CA ARG A 321 23.02 -20.54 -9.42
C ARG A 321 22.70 -20.80 -10.88
N ARG A 322 22.03 -19.85 -11.52
CA ARG A 322 21.75 -19.85 -12.96
C ARG A 322 22.19 -18.52 -13.57
N LEU A 323 22.25 -18.43 -14.89
CA LEU A 323 22.73 -17.26 -15.60
C LEU A 323 22.01 -15.95 -15.20
N LYS A 324 20.68 -16.02 -15.00
CA LYS A 324 19.86 -14.82 -14.72
C LYS A 324 19.31 -14.77 -13.28
N ASN A 325 19.29 -15.89 -12.58
CA ASN A 325 18.67 -15.96 -11.25
C ASN A 325 19.37 -16.95 -10.34
N VAL A 326 19.08 -16.78 -9.05
CA VAL A 326 19.50 -17.69 -7.99
C VAL A 326 18.24 -18.32 -7.40
N LYS A 327 18.28 -19.63 -7.11
CA LYS A 327 17.21 -20.33 -6.40
C LYS A 327 17.71 -20.87 -5.07
N VAL A 328 16.92 -20.69 -4.04
CA VAL A 328 17.20 -21.13 -2.68
C VAL A 328 16.02 -21.99 -2.20
N PRO A 329 16.08 -23.30 -2.36
CA PRO A 329 15.05 -24.18 -1.85
C PRO A 329 15.14 -24.26 -0.32
N VAL A 330 13.99 -24.08 0.37
CA VAL A 330 13.90 -24.16 1.83
C VAL A 330 12.75 -25.08 2.20
N THR A 331 13.02 -26.13 2.96
CA THR A 331 11.99 -26.97 3.54
C THR A 331 11.55 -26.38 4.86
N VAL A 332 10.24 -26.17 5.00
CA VAL A 332 9.59 -25.67 6.21
C VAL A 332 8.82 -26.81 6.86
N ARG A 333 9.11 -27.08 8.13
CA ARG A 333 8.43 -28.10 8.92
C ARG A 333 7.64 -27.43 10.05
N ASN A 334 6.37 -27.79 10.17
CA ASN A 334 5.60 -27.40 11.36
C ASN A 334 5.96 -28.32 12.52
N THR A 335 6.66 -27.78 13.52
CA THR A 335 7.12 -28.49 14.72
C THR A 335 6.14 -28.40 15.88
N GLY A 336 5.13 -27.54 15.77
CA GLY A 336 4.14 -27.32 16.83
C GLY A 336 2.91 -28.22 16.70
N LYS A 337 1.82 -27.82 17.37
CA LYS A 337 0.60 -28.64 17.53
C LYS A 337 -0.60 -28.13 16.74
N VAL A 338 -0.49 -26.94 16.13
CA VAL A 338 -1.56 -26.28 15.39
C VAL A 338 -1.15 -26.14 13.94
N ALA A 339 -2.08 -26.35 13.01
CA ALA A 339 -1.81 -26.09 11.59
C ALA A 339 -1.58 -24.59 11.37
N GLY A 340 -0.62 -24.22 10.53
CA GLY A 340 -0.29 -22.83 10.29
C GLY A 340 0.52 -22.62 9.03
N ALA A 341 0.56 -21.37 8.56
CA ALA A 341 1.41 -20.92 7.47
C ALA A 341 2.55 -20.08 8.03
N ASP A 342 3.67 -20.07 7.32
CA ASP A 342 4.84 -19.28 7.67
C ASP A 342 5.36 -18.45 6.50
N VAL A 343 6.23 -17.50 6.78
CA VAL A 343 6.92 -16.66 5.79
C VAL A 343 8.40 -17.01 5.81
N VAL A 344 8.94 -17.38 4.65
CA VAL A 344 10.37 -17.59 4.48
C VAL A 344 10.97 -16.43 3.75
N MET A 345 12.01 -15.82 4.33
CA MET A 345 12.72 -14.67 3.80
C MET A 345 14.13 -15.09 3.37
N CYS A 346 14.57 -14.59 2.21
CA CYS A 346 15.93 -14.74 1.71
C CYS A 346 16.61 -13.39 1.71
N TRP A 347 17.79 -13.34 2.29
CA TRP A 347 18.58 -12.12 2.45
C TRP A 347 19.90 -12.25 1.70
N PHE A 348 20.38 -11.15 1.17
CA PHE A 348 21.71 -11.02 0.63
C PHE A 348 22.51 -10.06 1.51
N ASP A 349 23.55 -10.58 2.15
CA ASP A 349 24.44 -9.86 3.04
C ASP A 349 25.72 -9.51 2.28
N MET A 350 25.95 -8.23 2.03
CA MET A 350 27.10 -7.72 1.28
C MET A 350 28.35 -7.54 2.13
N GLY A 351 28.33 -7.98 3.40
CA GLY A 351 29.47 -7.94 4.30
C GLY A 351 29.34 -6.90 5.41
N PRO A 352 30.34 -6.85 6.31
CA PRO A 352 30.20 -6.18 7.60
C PRO A 352 30.08 -4.65 7.55
N LEU A 353 30.56 -4.00 6.49
CA LEU A 353 30.44 -2.55 6.29
C LEU A 353 29.34 -2.18 5.29
N ASN A 354 28.63 -3.17 4.76
CA ASN A 354 27.60 -3.00 3.77
C ASN A 354 26.24 -3.48 4.31
N GLU A 355 25.19 -3.08 3.64
CA GLU A 355 23.82 -3.42 4.04
C GLU A 355 23.47 -4.90 3.81
N THR A 356 22.47 -5.38 4.52
CA THR A 356 21.76 -6.62 4.19
C THR A 356 20.47 -6.27 3.47
N ARG A 357 20.17 -6.94 2.36
CA ARG A 357 18.96 -6.73 1.56
C ARG A 357 18.08 -7.96 1.56
N LEU A 358 16.77 -7.76 1.71
CA LEU A 358 15.81 -8.78 1.35
C LEU A 358 15.87 -8.98 -0.17
N CYS A 359 16.08 -10.23 -0.62
CA CYS A 359 16.18 -10.54 -2.05
C CYS A 359 15.05 -11.44 -2.57
N ALA A 360 14.38 -12.17 -1.69
CA ALA A 360 13.18 -12.94 -2.00
C ALA A 360 12.40 -13.27 -0.73
N PHE A 361 11.11 -13.55 -0.90
CA PHE A 361 10.28 -14.11 0.16
C PHE A 361 9.19 -15.02 -0.41
N ALA A 362 8.65 -15.90 0.43
CA ALA A 362 7.50 -16.73 0.08
C ALA A 362 6.65 -17.04 1.32
N LYS A 363 5.32 -16.95 1.15
CA LYS A 363 4.35 -17.47 2.11
C LYS A 363 4.12 -18.94 1.84
N THR A 364 4.18 -19.79 2.87
CA THR A 364 3.81 -21.20 2.72
C THR A 364 2.27 -21.34 2.67
N PRO A 365 1.75 -22.39 2.03
CA PRO A 365 0.43 -22.88 2.38
C PRO A 365 0.36 -23.29 3.86
N VAL A 366 -0.85 -23.53 4.37
CA VAL A 366 -1.03 -24.04 5.73
C VAL A 366 -0.41 -25.45 5.85
N ILE A 367 0.51 -25.60 6.80
CA ILE A 367 1.23 -26.86 7.07
C ILE A 367 0.62 -27.51 8.30
N ALA A 368 0.20 -28.77 8.18
CA ALA A 368 -0.32 -29.54 9.31
C ALA A 368 0.78 -29.85 10.34
N PRO A 369 0.44 -30.07 11.62
CA PRO A 369 1.42 -30.45 12.65
C PRO A 369 2.28 -31.64 12.22
N GLY A 370 3.60 -31.52 12.34
CA GLY A 370 4.58 -32.54 11.96
C GLY A 370 4.84 -32.68 10.46
N ALA A 371 4.04 -32.05 9.60
CA ALA A 371 4.25 -32.05 8.15
C ALA A 371 5.34 -31.06 7.72
N SER A 372 5.86 -31.27 6.51
CA SER A 372 6.86 -30.41 5.88
C SER A 372 6.48 -30.13 4.42
N LEU A 373 6.89 -28.99 3.91
CA LEU A 373 6.85 -28.66 2.48
C LEU A 373 8.08 -27.86 2.09
N THR A 374 8.44 -27.85 0.81
CA THR A 374 9.56 -27.07 0.30
C THR A 374 9.04 -25.89 -0.51
N VAL A 375 9.47 -24.68 -0.15
CA VAL A 375 9.32 -23.48 -0.97
C VAL A 375 10.63 -23.21 -1.71
N ALA A 376 10.53 -22.71 -2.94
CA ALA A 376 11.69 -22.31 -3.73
C ALA A 376 11.71 -20.79 -3.85
N LEU A 377 12.52 -20.14 -3.02
CA LEU A 377 12.81 -18.72 -3.16
C LEU A 377 13.62 -18.48 -4.43
N SER A 378 13.38 -17.41 -5.13
CA SER A 378 14.15 -17.07 -6.34
C SER A 378 14.25 -15.56 -6.49
N PHE A 379 15.44 -15.09 -6.80
CA PHE A 379 15.73 -13.68 -7.10
C PHE A 379 16.62 -13.55 -8.33
N GLU A 380 16.52 -12.43 -9.00
CA GLU A 380 17.39 -12.06 -10.12
C GLU A 380 18.57 -11.24 -9.61
N TRP A 381 19.66 -11.17 -10.39
CA TRP A 381 20.83 -10.37 -10.01
C TRP A 381 20.47 -8.89 -9.78
N MET A 382 19.49 -8.35 -10.50
CA MET A 382 19.00 -6.98 -10.34
C MET A 382 18.33 -6.73 -8.99
N ASP A 383 17.77 -7.76 -8.34
CA ASP A 383 17.08 -7.63 -7.04
C ASP A 383 18.09 -7.38 -5.90
N ILE A 384 19.39 -7.71 -6.10
CA ILE A 384 20.48 -7.54 -5.13
C ILE A 384 21.58 -6.56 -5.60
N ALA A 385 21.45 -6.02 -6.81
CA ALA A 385 22.47 -5.13 -7.37
C ALA A 385 22.51 -3.77 -6.66
N SER A 386 23.70 -3.24 -6.48
CA SER A 386 23.95 -1.86 -6.06
C SER A 386 24.18 -0.96 -7.27
N TYR A 387 23.78 0.30 -7.16
CA TYR A 387 24.03 1.29 -8.18
C TYR A 387 25.36 1.97 -7.97
N ASN A 388 26.25 1.84 -8.95
CA ASN A 388 27.53 2.54 -9.00
C ASN A 388 27.34 3.83 -9.81
N GLU A 389 27.35 4.98 -9.11
CA GLU A 389 27.14 6.28 -9.73
C GLU A 389 28.28 6.74 -10.62
N ASP A 390 29.52 6.29 -10.36
CA ASP A 390 30.69 6.73 -11.13
C ASP A 390 30.73 6.05 -12.50
N GLU A 391 30.34 4.77 -12.54
CA GLU A 391 30.29 3.98 -13.77
C GLU A 391 28.90 3.95 -14.43
N ALA A 392 27.89 4.56 -13.80
CA ALA A 392 26.49 4.55 -14.21
C ALA A 392 25.99 3.14 -14.51
N GLN A 393 26.17 2.22 -13.57
CA GLN A 393 25.81 0.82 -13.74
C GLN A 393 25.29 0.17 -12.48
N TRP A 394 24.47 -0.86 -12.67
CA TRP A 394 24.06 -1.78 -11.63
C TRP A 394 25.06 -2.93 -11.58
N GLU A 395 25.58 -3.23 -10.40
CA GLU A 395 26.58 -4.27 -10.19
C GLU A 395 26.34 -5.06 -8.92
N VAL A 396 26.83 -6.28 -8.87
CA VAL A 396 26.73 -7.18 -7.72
C VAL A 396 28.14 -7.56 -7.29
N ASP A 397 28.50 -7.20 -6.09
CA ASP A 397 29.67 -7.66 -5.38
C ASP A 397 29.44 -9.03 -4.71
N GLY A 398 30.50 -9.62 -4.17
CA GLY A 398 30.41 -10.82 -3.35
C GLY A 398 29.57 -10.59 -2.10
N GLY A 399 29.06 -11.68 -1.53
CA GLY A 399 28.22 -11.61 -0.33
C GLY A 399 27.84 -12.98 0.20
N ALA A 400 26.85 -13.01 1.10
CA ALA A 400 26.29 -14.23 1.64
C ALA A 400 24.77 -14.31 1.46
N ILE A 401 24.28 -15.50 1.17
CA ILE A 401 22.84 -15.81 1.14
C ILE A 401 22.46 -16.33 2.52
N LEU A 402 21.45 -15.68 3.13
CA LEU A 402 20.88 -16.07 4.41
C LEU A 402 19.39 -16.32 4.24
N VAL A 403 18.80 -17.15 5.13
CA VAL A 403 17.34 -17.35 5.20
C VAL A 403 16.86 -17.25 6.64
N SER A 404 15.61 -16.79 6.82
CA SER A 404 14.94 -16.74 8.12
C SER A 404 13.42 -16.88 7.97
N ASP A 405 12.74 -17.11 9.10
CA ASP A 405 11.29 -17.01 9.27
C ASP A 405 10.89 -15.69 9.99
N GLY A 406 11.85 -14.81 10.16
CA GLY A 406 11.70 -13.50 10.80
C GLY A 406 12.83 -12.56 10.43
N GLY A 407 12.70 -11.31 10.82
CA GLY A 407 13.61 -10.25 10.41
C GLY A 407 14.83 -10.03 11.30
N SER A 408 14.86 -10.61 12.52
CA SER A 408 16.01 -10.41 13.41
C SER A 408 17.31 -10.93 12.77
N PRO A 409 18.41 -10.15 12.80
CA PRO A 409 19.70 -10.58 12.29
C PRO A 409 20.16 -11.91 12.88
N ASP A 410 19.93 -12.13 14.20
CA ASP A 410 20.36 -13.32 14.92
C ASP A 410 19.59 -14.60 14.50
N SER A 411 18.42 -14.46 13.89
CA SER A 411 17.62 -15.59 13.41
C SER A 411 18.00 -16.07 12.01
N ARG A 412 18.90 -15.37 11.32
CA ARG A 412 19.27 -15.66 9.92
C ARG A 412 20.24 -16.82 9.82
N ILE A 413 19.85 -17.85 9.05
CA ILE A 413 20.64 -19.05 8.80
C ILE A 413 21.52 -18.80 7.56
N HIS A 414 22.83 -18.92 7.70
CA HIS A 414 23.76 -18.83 6.57
C HIS A 414 23.59 -20.06 5.65
N VAL A 415 23.38 -19.81 4.36
CA VAL A 415 23.14 -20.88 3.35
C VAL A 415 24.30 -21.02 2.39
N ALA A 416 24.81 -19.92 1.87
CA ALA A 416 25.91 -19.94 0.89
C ALA A 416 26.68 -18.63 0.87
N LYS A 417 27.98 -18.72 0.62
CA LYS A 417 28.82 -17.59 0.25
C LYS A 417 28.85 -17.41 -1.27
N MET A 418 28.84 -16.16 -1.71
CA MET A 418 28.91 -15.75 -3.11
C MET A 418 30.18 -14.93 -3.28
N ASP A 419 31.23 -15.56 -3.81
CA ASP A 419 32.49 -14.87 -4.12
C ASP A 419 32.59 -14.68 -5.63
N PHE A 420 33.02 -13.48 -6.03
CA PHE A 420 33.30 -13.10 -7.41
C PHE A 420 34.71 -12.48 -7.46
N ASP A 421 35.47 -12.78 -8.53
CA ASP A 421 36.81 -12.19 -8.74
C ASP A 421 36.69 -10.69 -9.06
N GLU A 422 35.60 -10.28 -9.72
CA GLU A 422 35.21 -8.90 -10.04
C GLU A 422 33.70 -8.74 -9.90
N ALA A 423 33.24 -7.51 -9.66
CA ALA A 423 31.81 -7.20 -9.60
C ALA A 423 31.08 -7.60 -10.89
N ILE A 424 29.92 -8.21 -10.76
CA ILE A 424 29.07 -8.59 -11.91
C ILE A 424 28.28 -7.37 -12.34
N VAL A 425 28.59 -6.81 -13.52
CA VAL A 425 27.77 -5.76 -14.12
C VAL A 425 26.47 -6.35 -14.64
N VAL A 426 25.35 -5.97 -14.02
CA VAL A 426 24.01 -6.44 -14.37
C VAL A 426 23.41 -5.61 -15.49
N GLN A 427 23.53 -4.29 -15.39
CA GLN A 427 23.00 -3.35 -16.38
C GLN A 427 23.80 -2.03 -16.36
N LYS A 428 24.15 -1.51 -17.55
CA LYS A 428 24.62 -0.12 -17.70
C LYS A 428 23.44 0.78 -18.02
N VAL A 429 23.43 1.98 -17.43
CA VAL A 429 22.38 2.98 -17.61
C VAL A 429 23.01 4.36 -17.85
N THR A 430 22.26 5.42 -17.70
CA THR A 430 22.75 6.81 -17.79
C THR A 430 22.44 7.50 -16.47
N ASN A 431 23.42 8.20 -15.87
CA ASN A 431 23.16 9.11 -14.77
C ASN A 431 22.22 10.23 -15.24
N ARG A 432 21.10 10.40 -14.55
CA ARG A 432 20.04 11.33 -14.96
C ARG A 432 19.87 12.49 -13.99
N PHE A 433 20.34 12.36 -12.75
CA PHE A 433 20.03 13.33 -11.69
C PHE A 433 21.26 14.14 -11.22
N ARG A 434 22.42 13.97 -11.86
CA ARG A 434 23.62 14.83 -11.67
C ARG A 434 23.54 16.17 -12.42
N GLY A 435 22.54 16.37 -13.24
CA GLY A 435 22.24 17.56 -14.03
C GLY A 435 20.81 17.53 -14.54
N LYS A 436 20.47 18.47 -15.44
CA LYS A 436 19.14 18.52 -16.07
C LYS A 436 19.31 18.31 -17.55
N SER A 437 18.65 17.27 -18.09
CA SER A 437 18.59 17.06 -19.54
C SER A 437 17.47 17.88 -20.15
N ALA A 438 17.76 18.48 -21.29
CA ALA A 438 16.71 19.08 -22.11
C ALA A 438 15.96 17.98 -22.89
N ALA A 439 14.66 18.06 -22.97
CA ALA A 439 13.88 17.18 -23.81
C ALA A 439 14.30 17.34 -25.29
N PRO A 440 14.57 16.24 -26.02
CA PRO A 440 14.89 16.34 -27.44
C PRO A 440 13.68 16.83 -28.24
N ALA A 441 13.92 17.69 -29.23
CA ALA A 441 12.86 18.21 -30.09
C ALA A 441 12.15 17.05 -30.84
N ARG A 442 10.87 16.89 -30.63
CA ARG A 442 10.03 15.94 -31.37
C ARG A 442 9.58 16.53 -32.69
N LYS A 443 9.27 15.68 -33.68
CA LYS A 443 8.68 16.08 -34.94
C LYS A 443 7.18 15.99 -34.88
N GLU A 444 6.49 16.98 -35.46
CA GLU A 444 5.05 16.93 -35.62
C GLU A 444 4.62 15.72 -36.47
N LEU A 445 3.48 15.15 -36.10
CA LEU A 445 2.86 14.06 -36.86
C LEU A 445 2.33 14.55 -38.21
N ALA A 446 2.63 13.80 -39.27
CA ALA A 446 2.15 14.11 -40.61
C ALA A 446 0.65 13.83 -40.70
N LYS A 447 -0.12 14.80 -41.24
CA LYS A 447 -1.57 14.60 -41.41
C LYS A 447 -1.85 13.49 -42.43
N PRO A 448 -2.78 12.58 -42.13
CA PRO A 448 -3.18 11.53 -43.06
C PRO A 448 -3.91 12.10 -44.27
N SER A 449 -3.89 11.37 -45.36
CA SER A 449 -4.57 11.77 -46.64
C SER A 449 -6.08 11.67 -46.56
N ALA A 450 -6.62 10.88 -45.63
CA ALA A 450 -8.05 10.68 -45.40
C ALA A 450 -8.40 10.89 -43.94
N PHE A 451 -9.67 11.22 -43.66
CA PHE A 451 -10.17 11.38 -42.30
C PHE A 451 -10.18 10.04 -41.54
N VAL A 452 -9.52 9.97 -40.43
CA VAL A 452 -9.37 8.78 -39.58
C VAL A 452 -10.27 8.89 -38.36
N LYS A 453 -10.99 7.80 -38.05
CA LYS A 453 -11.75 7.63 -36.82
C LYS A 453 -11.15 6.54 -35.94
N MET A 454 -11.49 6.53 -34.66
CA MET A 454 -11.08 5.48 -33.73
C MET A 454 -11.47 4.08 -34.16
N GLY A 455 -12.62 3.95 -34.86
CA GLY A 455 -13.06 2.69 -35.49
C GLY A 455 -12.07 2.13 -36.52
N ASP A 456 -11.36 3.00 -37.24
CA ASP A 456 -10.33 2.60 -38.20
C ASP A 456 -9.08 2.12 -37.51
N VAL A 457 -8.72 2.79 -36.39
CA VAL A 457 -7.60 2.39 -35.52
C VAL A 457 -7.87 1.03 -34.86
N LEU A 458 -9.06 0.84 -34.30
CA LEU A 458 -9.48 -0.43 -33.68
C LEU A 458 -9.60 -1.59 -34.67
N ALA A 459 -9.78 -1.27 -35.96
CA ALA A 459 -9.79 -2.24 -37.05
C ALA A 459 -8.41 -2.48 -37.70
N GLY A 460 -7.34 -1.83 -37.19
CA GLY A 460 -5.97 -1.92 -37.71
C GLY A 460 -5.76 -1.30 -39.10
N LYS A 461 -6.67 -0.41 -39.52
CA LYS A 461 -6.63 0.30 -40.85
C LYS A 461 -5.85 1.61 -40.79
N ALA A 462 -5.66 2.16 -39.57
CA ALA A 462 -4.94 3.39 -39.31
C ALA A 462 -4.23 3.27 -37.96
N THR A 463 -3.26 4.16 -37.69
CA THR A 463 -2.55 4.25 -36.43
C THR A 463 -3.21 5.29 -35.49
N VAL A 464 -2.85 5.26 -34.21
CA VAL A 464 -3.21 6.33 -33.26
C VAL A 464 -2.58 7.66 -33.70
N GLU A 465 -1.37 7.61 -34.24
CA GLU A 465 -0.64 8.77 -34.75
C GLU A 465 -1.37 9.44 -35.90
N ASP A 466 -1.95 8.65 -36.83
CA ASP A 466 -2.79 9.17 -37.92
C ASP A 466 -4.04 9.88 -37.38
N LEU A 467 -4.65 9.32 -36.32
CA LEU A 467 -5.80 9.92 -35.66
C LEU A 467 -5.44 11.25 -34.99
N VAL A 468 -4.35 11.30 -34.22
CA VAL A 468 -3.90 12.48 -33.46
C VAL A 468 -3.40 13.59 -34.40
N ALA A 469 -2.76 13.24 -35.50
CA ALA A 469 -2.22 14.20 -36.47
C ALA A 469 -3.26 15.18 -37.07
N GLN A 470 -4.53 14.80 -37.02
CA GLN A 470 -5.63 15.64 -37.51
C GLN A 470 -6.27 16.55 -36.48
N PHE A 471 -5.92 16.40 -35.20
CA PHE A 471 -6.50 17.21 -34.11
C PHE A 471 -6.09 18.69 -34.26
N THR A 472 -7.01 19.60 -33.93
CA THR A 472 -6.70 21.03 -33.78
C THR A 472 -5.93 21.26 -32.46
N ASP A 473 -5.45 22.49 -32.23
CA ASP A 473 -4.81 22.84 -30.98
C ASP A 473 -5.76 22.74 -29.77
N GLU A 474 -7.04 23.11 -30.02
CA GLU A 474 -8.11 22.97 -29.04
C GLU A 474 -8.41 21.50 -28.70
N GLU A 475 -8.44 20.63 -29.72
CA GLU A 475 -8.67 19.19 -29.54
C GLU A 475 -7.47 18.52 -28.87
N LEU A 476 -6.23 18.90 -29.21
CA LEU A 476 -5.03 18.43 -28.53
C LEU A 476 -5.03 18.82 -27.05
N ALA A 477 -5.31 20.10 -26.76
CA ALA A 477 -5.40 20.60 -25.40
C ALA A 477 -6.52 19.88 -24.61
N ALA A 478 -7.61 19.49 -25.26
CA ALA A 478 -8.70 18.75 -24.60
C ALA A 478 -8.30 17.31 -24.26
N VAL A 479 -7.52 16.63 -25.10
CA VAL A 479 -7.08 15.25 -24.85
C VAL A 479 -6.11 15.18 -23.68
N VAL A 480 -5.17 16.13 -23.58
CA VAL A 480 -4.12 16.13 -22.53
C VAL A 480 -4.55 16.82 -21.23
N ASN A 481 -5.78 17.31 -21.15
CA ASN A 481 -6.43 17.73 -19.91
C ASN A 481 -7.57 16.78 -19.59
N GLY A 482 -7.79 16.52 -18.30
CA GLY A 482 -8.98 15.83 -17.83
C GLY A 482 -10.25 16.54 -18.35
N ARG A 483 -11.36 15.82 -18.45
CA ARG A 483 -12.62 16.41 -18.86
C ARG A 483 -12.98 17.58 -17.95
N ILE A 484 -13.29 18.72 -18.57
CA ILE A 484 -13.74 19.92 -17.88
C ILE A 484 -15.23 19.78 -17.58
N PHE A 485 -15.57 19.80 -16.31
CA PHE A 485 -16.95 19.80 -15.84
C PHE A 485 -17.34 21.23 -15.47
N ASP A 486 -18.31 21.82 -16.19
CA ASP A 486 -18.81 23.17 -15.94
C ASP A 486 -19.89 23.17 -14.84
N GLY A 487 -19.79 24.11 -13.90
CA GLY A 487 -20.80 24.32 -12.88
C GLY A 487 -20.85 23.20 -11.82
N GLU A 488 -22.04 22.67 -11.54
CA GLU A 488 -22.26 21.68 -10.48
C GLU A 488 -21.68 20.27 -10.78
N GLY A 489 -20.99 20.10 -11.93
CA GLY A 489 -20.45 18.80 -12.36
C GLY A 489 -19.28 18.30 -11.52
N TYR A 490 -18.54 19.18 -10.85
CA TYR A 490 -17.39 18.87 -10.02
C TYR A 490 -17.65 19.34 -8.57
N ALA A 491 -17.69 18.42 -7.64
CA ALA A 491 -17.69 18.79 -6.23
C ALA A 491 -16.25 18.96 -5.77
N VAL A 492 -15.84 20.21 -5.57
CA VAL A 492 -14.62 20.52 -4.84
C VAL A 492 -15.00 20.68 -3.39
N ASP A 493 -14.50 19.83 -2.54
CA ASP A 493 -14.61 20.05 -1.10
C ASP A 493 -13.66 21.19 -0.70
N GLY A 494 -14.16 22.15 0.08
CA GLY A 494 -13.57 23.45 0.33
C GLY A 494 -12.11 23.47 0.76
N GLY A 495 -11.19 23.26 -0.18
CA GLY A 495 -9.75 23.45 0.01
C GLY A 495 -8.92 22.19 0.29
N THR A 496 -9.49 21.01 0.22
CA THR A 496 -8.83 19.74 0.62
C THR A 496 -8.22 18.94 -0.53
N GLY A 497 -8.43 19.37 -1.77
CA GLY A 497 -7.82 18.75 -2.95
C GLY A 497 -8.41 17.38 -3.34
N VAL A 498 -9.50 16.94 -2.72
CA VAL A 498 -10.18 15.69 -3.08
C VAL A 498 -11.58 16.01 -3.60
N GLY A 499 -11.80 15.80 -4.88
CA GLY A 499 -13.07 16.04 -5.55
C GLY A 499 -13.58 14.77 -6.24
N GLY A 500 -14.87 14.70 -6.45
CA GLY A 500 -15.54 13.70 -7.28
C GLY A 500 -16.42 14.36 -8.32
N VAL A 501 -16.62 13.68 -9.44
CA VAL A 501 -17.51 14.14 -10.51
C VAL A 501 -18.95 13.78 -10.13
N LYS A 502 -19.81 14.79 -9.95
CA LYS A 502 -21.23 14.58 -9.63
C LYS A 502 -22.02 13.96 -10.79
N LYS A 503 -21.65 14.27 -12.04
CA LYS A 503 -22.34 13.84 -13.26
C LYS A 503 -21.34 13.49 -14.36
N GLY A 504 -20.54 12.44 -14.16
CA GLY A 504 -19.72 11.83 -15.20
C GLY A 504 -20.44 10.67 -15.90
N ARG A 505 -19.69 9.81 -16.58
CA ARG A 505 -20.19 8.52 -17.06
C ARG A 505 -20.61 7.63 -15.88
N VAL A 506 -19.86 7.74 -14.77
CA VAL A 506 -20.17 7.09 -13.50
C VAL A 506 -20.28 8.17 -12.44
N ASP A 507 -21.43 8.27 -11.78
CA ASP A 507 -21.60 9.23 -10.69
C ASP A 507 -20.59 8.97 -9.57
N CYS A 508 -20.01 10.02 -9.04
CA CYS A 508 -19.01 9.98 -7.98
C CYS A 508 -17.65 9.32 -8.35
N GLU A 509 -17.32 9.26 -9.63
CA GLU A 509 -15.98 8.92 -10.10
C GLU A 509 -14.96 10.02 -9.78
N ALA A 510 -13.66 9.69 -9.82
CA ALA A 510 -12.59 10.66 -9.55
C ALA A 510 -12.37 11.64 -10.72
N GLY A 511 -12.65 11.23 -11.95
CA GLY A 511 -12.52 12.02 -13.15
C GLY A 511 -12.56 11.19 -14.43
N GLU A 512 -12.55 11.88 -15.55
CA GLU A 512 -12.57 11.28 -16.90
C GLU A 512 -11.57 11.94 -17.84
N THR A 513 -11.10 11.21 -18.86
CA THR A 513 -10.43 11.80 -20.03
C THR A 513 -11.46 12.45 -20.96
N TRP A 514 -10.98 13.28 -21.90
CA TRP A 514 -11.84 13.80 -22.96
C TRP A 514 -12.39 12.70 -23.87
N SER A 515 -13.60 12.87 -24.36
CA SER A 515 -14.27 12.00 -25.33
C SER A 515 -14.68 12.78 -26.59
N SER A 516 -14.78 12.11 -27.73
CA SER A 516 -15.14 12.77 -28.99
C SER A 516 -16.04 11.93 -29.88
N GLU A 517 -17.25 12.41 -30.11
CA GLU A 517 -18.18 11.81 -31.12
C GLU A 517 -17.63 11.97 -32.53
N LYS A 518 -16.98 13.13 -32.83
CA LYS A 518 -16.37 13.40 -34.13
C LYS A 518 -15.39 12.31 -34.55
N TYR A 519 -14.54 11.89 -33.60
CA TYR A 519 -13.52 10.88 -33.81
C TYR A 519 -13.93 9.48 -33.36
N GLY A 520 -15.06 9.34 -32.68
CA GLY A 520 -15.67 8.07 -32.30
C GLY A 520 -15.00 7.34 -31.18
N PHE A 521 -14.52 8.05 -30.11
CA PHE A 521 -14.00 7.46 -28.90
C PHE A 521 -14.64 8.03 -27.65
N GLY A 522 -14.76 7.18 -26.62
CA GLY A 522 -15.28 7.54 -25.30
C GLY A 522 -14.20 7.99 -24.33
N ALA A 523 -14.62 8.37 -23.14
CA ALA A 523 -13.72 8.69 -22.04
C ALA A 523 -13.17 7.42 -21.35
N ILE A 524 -12.00 7.53 -20.74
CA ILE A 524 -11.51 6.62 -19.72
C ILE A 524 -11.99 7.16 -18.37
N THR A 525 -12.82 6.42 -17.66
CA THR A 525 -13.36 6.79 -16.33
C THR A 525 -12.44 6.29 -15.23
N MET A 526 -12.24 7.09 -14.19
CA MET A 526 -11.29 6.85 -13.12
C MET A 526 -12.00 6.79 -11.77
N ALA A 527 -11.67 5.79 -10.95
CA ALA A 527 -12.09 5.74 -9.56
C ALA A 527 -10.86 5.77 -8.64
N ASP A 528 -10.97 6.54 -7.57
CA ASP A 528 -9.97 6.58 -6.51
C ASP A 528 -10.14 5.40 -5.53
N GLY A 529 -9.35 5.39 -4.46
CA GLY A 529 -9.48 4.47 -3.35
C GLY A 529 -8.46 3.32 -3.35
N PRO A 530 -7.28 3.50 -2.74
CA PRO A 530 -6.30 2.41 -2.63
C PRO A 530 -6.80 1.19 -1.84
N SER A 531 -7.89 1.34 -1.06
CA SER A 531 -8.55 0.24 -0.34
C SER A 531 -9.84 -0.24 -1.03
N GLY A 532 -9.97 -0.08 -2.36
CA GLY A 532 -11.12 -0.53 -3.17
C GLY A 532 -11.58 0.50 -4.18
N VAL A 533 -12.65 0.20 -4.92
CA VAL A 533 -13.23 1.11 -5.92
C VAL A 533 -14.09 2.15 -5.21
N ARG A 534 -13.60 3.37 -5.07
CA ARG A 534 -14.27 4.44 -4.37
C ARG A 534 -15.25 5.17 -5.28
N LEU A 535 -16.52 5.05 -4.95
CA LEU A 535 -17.62 5.77 -5.56
C LEU A 535 -18.39 6.49 -4.46
N GLY A 536 -18.02 7.72 -4.14
CA GLY A 536 -18.65 8.45 -3.06
C GLY A 536 -18.40 9.94 -3.15
N ASN A 537 -19.38 10.72 -2.72
CA ASN A 537 -19.24 12.16 -2.61
C ASN A 537 -18.68 12.50 -1.23
N PHE A 538 -17.63 13.32 -1.22
CA PHE A 538 -17.06 13.82 0.02
C PHE A 538 -17.97 14.91 0.59
N GLY A 539 -18.32 14.84 1.85
CA GLY A 539 -18.85 15.96 2.60
C GLY A 539 -20.31 15.89 3.01
N ASP A 540 -21.23 15.17 2.34
CA ASP A 540 -22.60 15.02 2.82
C ASP A 540 -23.00 13.56 3.07
N PRO A 541 -23.16 13.14 4.36
CA PRO A 541 -23.64 11.81 4.71
C PRO A 541 -25.10 11.57 4.28
N ARG A 542 -25.81 12.60 3.84
CA ARG A 542 -27.20 12.53 3.37
C ARG A 542 -27.31 12.42 1.86
N GLU A 543 -26.23 12.68 1.11
CA GLU A 543 -26.22 12.43 -0.34
C GLU A 543 -26.26 10.91 -0.55
N LYS A 544 -27.26 10.45 -1.27
CA LYS A 544 -27.38 9.06 -1.67
C LYS A 544 -26.15 8.70 -2.50
N TYR A 545 -25.42 7.69 -2.06
CA TYR A 545 -24.41 7.04 -2.88
C TYR A 545 -25.07 6.55 -4.18
N ASN A 546 -24.28 6.50 -5.24
CA ASN A 546 -24.65 5.75 -6.41
C ASN A 546 -25.11 4.34 -5.94
N ASP A 547 -26.27 3.86 -6.39
CA ASP A 547 -26.77 2.51 -6.10
C ASP A 547 -25.70 1.42 -6.37
N LYS A 548 -24.76 1.69 -7.28
CA LYS A 548 -23.61 0.84 -7.58
C LYS A 548 -22.53 0.80 -6.48
N ALA A 549 -22.44 1.82 -5.62
CA ALA A 549 -21.46 1.82 -4.53
C ALA A 549 -21.70 0.66 -3.54
N SER A 550 -22.95 0.19 -3.43
CA SER A 550 -23.28 -1.00 -2.63
C SER A 550 -22.74 -2.31 -3.21
N ALA A 551 -22.26 -2.31 -4.43
CA ALA A 551 -21.73 -3.50 -5.10
C ALA A 551 -20.23 -3.73 -4.83
N VAL A 552 -19.53 -2.74 -4.28
CA VAL A 552 -18.09 -2.79 -3.99
C VAL A 552 -17.82 -3.05 -2.51
N VAL A 553 -16.63 -3.55 -2.21
CA VAL A 553 -16.15 -3.91 -0.86
C VAL A 553 -15.13 -2.87 -0.38
N SER A 554 -15.16 -2.53 0.90
CA SER A 554 -14.06 -1.85 1.55
C SER A 554 -13.01 -2.89 1.98
N TRP A 555 -11.87 -2.87 1.30
CA TRP A 555 -10.79 -3.86 1.43
C TRP A 555 -9.77 -3.48 2.51
N PRO A 556 -8.96 -4.45 2.98
CA PRO A 556 -7.76 -4.14 3.76
C PRO A 556 -6.81 -3.20 3.02
N CYS A 557 -6.16 -2.32 3.76
CA CYS A 557 -5.17 -1.38 3.21
C CYS A 557 -3.91 -2.08 2.68
N ALA A 558 -3.06 -1.35 1.94
CA ALA A 558 -1.87 -1.92 1.33
C ALA A 558 -0.87 -2.48 2.36
N THR A 559 -0.65 -1.79 3.49
CA THR A 559 0.16 -2.31 4.60
C THR A 559 -0.37 -3.66 5.09
N ALA A 560 -1.70 -3.80 5.26
CA ALA A 560 -2.31 -5.08 5.68
C ALA A 560 -2.08 -6.20 4.66
N LEU A 561 -2.21 -5.89 3.37
CA LEU A 561 -1.91 -6.86 2.29
C LEU A 561 -0.45 -7.29 2.32
N ALA A 562 0.47 -6.35 2.51
CA ALA A 562 1.90 -6.62 2.57
C ALA A 562 2.27 -7.46 3.80
N GLN A 563 1.65 -7.21 4.96
CA GLN A 563 1.83 -8.02 6.18
C GLN A 563 1.39 -9.47 6.01
N GLY A 564 0.55 -9.75 5.03
CA GLY A 564 0.23 -11.11 4.60
C GLY A 564 1.40 -11.84 3.92
N TRP A 565 2.38 -11.13 3.36
CA TRP A 565 3.54 -11.66 2.63
C TRP A 565 3.20 -12.65 1.50
N ASP A 566 1.99 -12.58 0.96
CA ASP A 566 1.46 -13.46 -0.09
C ASP A 566 1.22 -12.69 -1.39
N VAL A 567 2.20 -12.73 -2.29
CA VAL A 567 2.13 -12.09 -3.61
C VAL A 567 0.95 -12.62 -4.44
N ALA A 568 0.63 -13.91 -4.31
CA ALA A 568 -0.52 -14.50 -5.01
C ALA A 568 -1.86 -13.99 -4.43
N ALA A 569 -1.92 -13.73 -3.13
CA ALA A 569 -3.08 -13.11 -2.50
C ALA A 569 -3.29 -11.65 -2.98
N ALA A 570 -2.21 -10.88 -3.12
CA ALA A 570 -2.26 -9.54 -3.69
C ALA A 570 -2.75 -9.55 -5.17
N GLU A 571 -2.35 -10.54 -5.96
CA GLU A 571 -2.86 -10.71 -7.32
C GLU A 571 -4.36 -11.08 -7.33
N ARG A 572 -4.82 -11.94 -6.40
CA ARG A 572 -6.26 -12.24 -6.22
C ARG A 572 -7.07 -11.01 -5.82
N PHE A 573 -6.54 -10.19 -4.92
CA PHE A 573 -7.13 -8.90 -4.56
C PHE A 573 -7.30 -7.99 -5.79
N GLY A 574 -6.25 -7.81 -6.59
CA GLY A 574 -6.32 -7.02 -7.83
C GLY A 574 -7.41 -7.53 -8.79
N ARG A 575 -7.57 -8.85 -8.97
CA ARG A 575 -8.65 -9.43 -9.78
C ARG A 575 -10.04 -9.16 -9.20
N ALA A 576 -10.18 -9.20 -7.89
CA ALA A 576 -11.43 -8.90 -7.23
C ALA A 576 -11.83 -7.44 -7.46
N VAL A 577 -10.88 -6.51 -7.29
CA VAL A 577 -11.07 -5.08 -7.61
C VAL A 577 -11.46 -4.89 -9.07
N ALA A 578 -10.77 -5.55 -10.03
CA ALA A 578 -11.13 -5.48 -11.45
C ALA A 578 -12.57 -5.95 -11.71
N SER A 579 -13.03 -6.98 -11.00
CA SER A 579 -14.42 -7.44 -11.09
C SER A 579 -15.42 -6.41 -10.58
N GLU A 580 -15.08 -5.67 -9.52
CA GLU A 580 -15.89 -4.56 -9.01
C GLU A 580 -15.90 -3.38 -9.98
N MET A 581 -14.75 -3.00 -10.52
CA MET A 581 -14.66 -1.99 -11.59
C MET A 581 -15.58 -2.32 -12.76
N ALA A 582 -15.65 -3.61 -13.13
CA ALA A 582 -16.54 -4.05 -14.22
C ALA A 582 -18.03 -3.89 -13.85
N LEU A 583 -18.43 -4.16 -12.62
CA LEU A 583 -19.81 -4.00 -12.15
C LEU A 583 -20.25 -2.55 -12.13
N VAL A 584 -19.34 -1.64 -11.81
CA VAL A 584 -19.64 -0.20 -11.67
C VAL A 584 -19.24 0.64 -12.88
N ASP A 585 -18.70 0.01 -13.93
CA ASP A 585 -18.31 0.62 -15.21
C ASP A 585 -17.13 1.62 -15.10
N ILE A 586 -16.17 1.36 -14.23
CA ILE A 586 -14.91 2.09 -14.13
C ILE A 586 -13.83 1.44 -14.99
N ASP A 587 -13.06 2.27 -15.73
CA ASP A 587 -11.98 1.84 -16.61
C ASP A 587 -10.63 1.77 -15.92
N CYS A 588 -10.38 2.74 -15.05
CA CYS A 588 -9.11 2.98 -14.41
C CYS A 588 -9.27 3.09 -12.89
N TRP A 589 -8.45 2.39 -12.14
CA TRP A 589 -8.35 2.50 -10.69
C TRP A 589 -7.05 3.23 -10.31
N LEU A 590 -7.16 4.29 -9.49
CA LEU A 590 -6.03 5.14 -9.09
C LEU A 590 -5.26 4.52 -7.93
N ALA A 591 -4.77 3.32 -8.14
CA ALA A 591 -3.95 2.51 -7.24
C ALA A 591 -3.19 1.43 -8.03
N PRO A 592 -2.16 0.78 -7.44
CA PRO A 592 -1.67 0.90 -6.07
C PRO A 592 -0.69 2.06 -5.85
N GLY A 593 -0.60 2.54 -4.60
CA GLY A 593 0.51 3.35 -4.12
C GLY A 593 1.69 2.47 -3.73
N VAL A 594 2.91 2.79 -4.20
CA VAL A 594 4.12 1.97 -3.95
C VAL A 594 5.29 2.77 -3.37
N ASN A 595 5.02 3.95 -2.83
CA ASN A 595 6.03 4.73 -2.12
C ASN A 595 6.55 3.98 -0.88
N ILE A 596 7.72 4.37 -0.39
CA ILE A 596 8.37 3.72 0.75
C ILE A 596 7.87 4.31 2.07
N HIS A 597 7.70 3.49 3.09
CA HIS A 597 7.51 3.91 4.48
C HIS A 597 8.84 4.46 5.02
N ARG A 598 9.19 5.68 4.60
CA ARG A 598 10.46 6.31 4.96
C ARG A 598 10.53 6.69 6.44
N ASN A 599 9.40 7.17 6.97
CA ASN A 599 9.25 7.58 8.37
C ASN A 599 7.92 7.03 8.92
N PRO A 600 7.88 6.51 10.16
CA PRO A 600 6.65 5.94 10.73
C PRO A 600 5.51 6.95 10.89
N LEU A 601 5.79 8.25 10.89
CA LEU A 601 4.80 9.30 11.05
C LEU A 601 4.11 9.71 9.75
N CYS A 602 4.54 9.23 8.57
CA CYS A 602 3.88 9.58 7.31
C CYS A 602 2.41 9.17 7.31
N GLY A 603 1.53 10.15 7.06
CA GLY A 603 0.09 10.00 7.15
C GLY A 603 -0.49 8.97 6.17
N ARG A 604 0.19 8.72 5.05
CA ARG A 604 -0.24 7.81 3.98
C ARG A 604 0.45 6.44 3.99
N ASN A 605 1.27 6.11 5.00
CA ASN A 605 1.91 4.79 5.06
C ASN A 605 0.90 3.63 4.94
N PHE A 606 -0.32 3.77 5.51
CA PHE A 606 -1.33 2.71 5.43
C PHE A 606 -1.68 2.29 4.00
N GLU A 607 -1.60 3.20 3.02
CA GLU A 607 -1.92 2.92 1.61
C GLU A 607 -0.69 2.53 0.77
N TYR A 608 0.49 2.53 1.38
CA TYR A 608 1.73 1.99 0.83
C TYR A 608 2.02 0.63 1.46
N PHE A 609 2.98 -0.13 0.92
CA PHE A 609 3.15 -1.52 1.31
C PHE A 609 4.18 -1.72 2.43
N SER A 610 5.35 -1.05 2.39
CA SER A 610 6.48 -1.40 3.24
C SER A 610 7.59 -0.34 3.24
N GLU A 611 8.49 -0.42 4.21
CA GLU A 611 9.80 0.24 4.20
C GLU A 611 10.78 -0.38 3.20
N ASP A 612 10.53 -1.63 2.76
CA ASP A 612 11.41 -2.35 1.82
C ASP A 612 10.93 -2.22 0.37
N PRO A 613 11.81 -1.78 -0.56
CA PRO A 613 11.45 -1.55 -1.96
C PRO A 613 11.08 -2.83 -2.72
N LEU A 614 11.63 -4.00 -2.36
CA LEU A 614 11.28 -5.27 -3.01
C LEU A 614 9.87 -5.71 -2.63
N VAL A 615 9.51 -5.63 -1.34
CA VAL A 615 8.15 -5.94 -0.87
C VAL A 615 7.14 -4.99 -1.53
N ALA A 616 7.39 -3.68 -1.48
CA ALA A 616 6.52 -2.68 -2.10
C ALA A 616 6.35 -2.93 -3.61
N GLY A 617 7.45 -3.20 -4.32
CA GLY A 617 7.44 -3.46 -5.75
C GLY A 617 6.73 -4.76 -6.13
N LEU A 618 7.00 -5.88 -5.45
CA LEU A 618 6.39 -7.18 -5.76
C LEU A 618 4.90 -7.22 -5.43
N MET A 619 4.49 -6.65 -4.29
CA MET A 619 3.08 -6.55 -3.92
C MET A 619 2.33 -5.62 -4.89
N GLY A 620 2.90 -4.46 -5.22
CA GLY A 620 2.35 -3.54 -6.21
C GLY A 620 2.22 -4.18 -7.60
N ALA A 621 3.24 -4.89 -8.07
CA ALA A 621 3.22 -5.61 -9.35
C ALA A 621 2.13 -6.68 -9.38
N ALA A 622 1.94 -7.43 -8.30
CA ALA A 622 0.90 -8.44 -8.19
C ALA A 622 -0.51 -7.83 -8.27
N VAL A 623 -0.74 -6.70 -7.57
CA VAL A 623 -2.01 -5.96 -7.65
C VAL A 623 -2.28 -5.48 -9.07
N VAL A 624 -1.31 -4.82 -9.72
CA VAL A 624 -1.45 -4.35 -11.12
C VAL A 624 -1.78 -5.51 -12.05
N LYS A 625 -1.03 -6.61 -11.95
CA LYS A 625 -1.27 -7.80 -12.76
C LYS A 625 -2.68 -8.35 -12.52
N GLY A 626 -3.13 -8.41 -11.27
CA GLY A 626 -4.48 -8.85 -10.93
C GLY A 626 -5.55 -7.96 -11.55
N VAL A 627 -5.39 -6.63 -11.51
CA VAL A 627 -6.34 -5.69 -12.11
C VAL A 627 -6.38 -5.83 -13.64
N GLN A 628 -5.23 -5.93 -14.29
CA GLN A 628 -5.11 -5.87 -15.73
C GLN A 628 -5.27 -7.21 -16.45
N THR A 629 -5.29 -8.34 -15.73
CA THR A 629 -5.26 -9.69 -16.31
C THR A 629 -6.30 -10.61 -15.68
N ASN A 630 -7.09 -11.26 -16.49
CA ASN A 630 -8.03 -12.31 -16.11
C ASN A 630 -7.30 -13.58 -15.63
N THR A 631 -8.03 -14.52 -15.02
CA THR A 631 -7.47 -15.79 -14.53
C THR A 631 -6.89 -16.69 -15.62
N ASP A 632 -7.34 -16.54 -16.85
CA ASP A 632 -6.86 -17.27 -18.03
C ASP A 632 -5.66 -16.58 -18.72
N GLY A 633 -5.19 -15.46 -18.17
CA GLY A 633 -4.06 -14.68 -18.69
C GLY A 633 -4.46 -13.66 -19.78
N THR A 634 -5.71 -13.57 -20.15
CA THR A 634 -6.18 -12.55 -21.10
C THR A 634 -6.28 -11.17 -20.42
N PRO A 635 -6.14 -10.05 -21.16
CA PRO A 635 -6.35 -8.72 -20.61
C PRO A 635 -7.78 -8.55 -20.08
N SER A 636 -7.93 -7.92 -18.92
CA SER A 636 -9.23 -7.70 -18.25
C SER A 636 -10.06 -6.55 -18.87
N GLY A 637 -9.42 -5.68 -19.64
CA GLY A 637 -10.01 -4.42 -20.09
C GLY A 637 -10.18 -3.39 -18.96
N ARG A 638 -9.49 -3.57 -17.83
CA ARG A 638 -9.39 -2.62 -16.72
C ARG A 638 -7.93 -2.24 -16.53
N SER A 639 -7.68 -1.08 -15.90
CA SER A 639 -6.34 -0.55 -15.73
C SER A 639 -6.07 -0.13 -14.28
N ALA A 640 -4.84 -0.34 -13.83
CA ALA A 640 -4.31 0.20 -12.59
C ALA A 640 -3.42 1.41 -12.87
N THR A 641 -3.33 2.33 -11.90
CA THR A 641 -2.45 3.50 -11.94
C THR A 641 -1.46 3.42 -10.80
N VAL A 642 -0.20 3.20 -11.11
CA VAL A 642 0.86 3.14 -10.09
C VAL A 642 1.20 4.55 -9.61
N LYS A 643 1.20 4.78 -8.29
CA LYS A 643 1.38 6.11 -7.69
C LYS A 643 2.23 6.07 -6.43
N HIS A 644 2.80 7.17 -5.97
CA HIS A 644 2.91 8.51 -6.58
C HIS A 644 4.35 8.69 -7.05
N PHE A 645 4.60 8.81 -8.33
CA PHE A 645 5.93 8.80 -8.96
C PHE A 645 6.55 10.20 -9.00
N ALA A 646 7.51 10.54 -8.12
CA ALA A 646 8.12 9.76 -7.07
C ALA A 646 8.26 10.59 -5.78
N VAL A 647 8.95 10.04 -4.78
CA VAL A 647 9.37 10.67 -3.51
C VAL A 647 8.26 11.32 -2.66
N ASN A 648 7.01 10.87 -2.76
CA ASN A 648 5.91 11.32 -1.90
C ASN A 648 5.93 10.50 -0.58
N ASN A 649 6.80 10.87 0.35
CA ASN A 649 7.08 10.11 1.57
C ASN A 649 6.73 10.85 2.85
N GLN A 650 6.17 12.08 2.77
CA GLN A 650 5.51 12.82 3.85
C GLN A 650 4.31 13.58 3.31
N GLU A 651 3.40 14.00 4.21
CA GLU A 651 2.21 14.77 3.85
C GLU A 651 2.36 16.26 4.17
N PHE A 652 3.28 16.62 5.07
CA PHE A 652 3.59 18.02 5.38
C PHE A 652 4.11 18.73 4.13
N GLU A 653 3.43 19.79 3.71
CA GLU A 653 3.76 20.62 2.54
C GLU A 653 3.99 19.82 1.24
N ARG A 654 3.40 18.63 1.07
CA ARG A 654 3.63 17.69 -0.04
C ARG A 654 3.55 18.29 -1.45
N GLY A 655 2.84 19.43 -1.60
CA GLY A 655 2.72 20.15 -2.86
C GLY A 655 3.86 21.15 -3.14
N TYR A 656 4.76 21.37 -2.18
CA TYR A 656 5.78 22.42 -2.23
C TYR A 656 7.14 21.99 -1.72
N GLU A 657 7.22 20.91 -0.94
CA GLU A 657 8.46 20.37 -0.39
C GLU A 657 9.45 19.98 -1.49
N ASN A 658 10.73 20.15 -1.21
CA ASN A 658 11.82 19.75 -2.08
C ASN A 658 12.58 18.57 -1.48
N ASN A 659 12.56 17.43 -2.15
CA ASN A 659 13.29 16.24 -1.77
C ASN A 659 14.68 16.26 -2.41
N VAL A 660 15.71 16.40 -1.60
CA VAL A 660 17.12 16.39 -2.03
C VAL A 660 17.68 15.00 -1.84
N VAL A 661 17.91 14.31 -2.96
CA VAL A 661 18.26 12.89 -2.98
C VAL A 661 19.39 12.66 -3.98
N ASP A 662 20.44 11.92 -3.59
CA ASP A 662 21.46 11.43 -4.52
C ASP A 662 20.89 10.34 -5.45
N GLU A 663 21.56 10.12 -6.59
CA GLU A 663 21.04 9.22 -7.61
C GLU A 663 21.03 7.75 -7.16
N LYS A 664 22.02 7.32 -6.38
CA LYS A 664 22.09 5.96 -5.83
C LYS A 664 20.90 5.68 -4.92
N THR A 665 20.71 6.52 -3.93
CA THR A 665 19.57 6.44 -2.97
C THR A 665 18.23 6.47 -3.72
N LEU A 666 18.08 7.39 -4.65
CA LEU A 666 16.87 7.52 -5.45
C LEU A 666 16.55 6.23 -6.21
N ARG A 667 17.54 5.65 -6.90
CA ARG A 667 17.39 4.43 -7.72
C ARG A 667 17.19 3.17 -6.91
N GLU A 668 17.94 3.00 -5.82
CA GLU A 668 17.92 1.78 -5.02
C GLU A 668 16.73 1.67 -4.07
N ILE A 669 16.19 2.81 -3.63
CA ILE A 669 15.11 2.86 -2.63
C ILE A 669 13.81 3.41 -3.24
N TYR A 670 13.80 4.67 -3.67
CA TYR A 670 12.54 5.39 -3.95
C TYR A 670 11.98 5.15 -5.34
N LEU A 671 12.81 4.83 -6.32
CA LEU A 671 12.38 4.44 -7.67
C LEU A 671 12.24 2.92 -7.83
N LYS A 672 12.92 2.13 -6.99
CA LYS A 672 12.96 0.66 -7.12
C LYS A 672 11.59 -0.01 -7.11
N PRO A 673 10.62 0.35 -6.25
CA PRO A 673 9.29 -0.24 -6.30
C PRO A 673 8.60 -0.01 -7.64
N PHE A 674 8.71 1.21 -8.19
CA PHE A 674 8.14 1.57 -9.49
C PHE A 674 8.80 0.79 -10.63
N GLU A 675 10.15 0.66 -10.62
CA GLU A 675 10.89 -0.16 -11.58
C GLU A 675 10.37 -1.60 -11.59
N ILE A 676 10.23 -2.22 -10.42
CA ILE A 676 9.73 -3.58 -10.29
C ILE A 676 8.32 -3.70 -10.87
N VAL A 677 7.42 -2.77 -10.56
CA VAL A 677 6.05 -2.79 -11.08
C VAL A 677 6.03 -2.61 -12.60
N VAL A 678 6.76 -1.63 -13.12
CA VAL A 678 6.81 -1.37 -14.57
C VAL A 678 7.35 -2.57 -15.33
N ARG A 679 8.46 -3.15 -14.89
CA ARG A 679 9.11 -4.27 -15.58
C ARG A 679 8.37 -5.61 -15.43
N LYS A 680 7.72 -5.84 -14.28
CA LYS A 680 7.08 -7.16 -13.99
C LYS A 680 5.57 -7.20 -14.29
N ALA A 681 4.88 -6.04 -14.31
CA ALA A 681 3.43 -6.00 -14.46
C ALA A 681 2.92 -5.09 -15.60
N HIS A 682 3.78 -4.28 -16.23
CA HIS A 682 3.45 -3.41 -17.35
C HIS A 682 2.16 -2.60 -17.11
N PRO A 683 2.15 -1.68 -16.12
CA PRO A 683 0.97 -0.90 -15.81
C PRO A 683 0.57 -0.04 -17.02
N ASN A 684 -0.74 0.12 -17.23
CA ASN A 684 -1.25 0.99 -18.29
C ASN A 684 -1.10 2.48 -17.95
N MET A 685 -0.98 2.81 -16.67
CA MET A 685 -0.95 4.19 -16.20
C MET A 685 -0.01 4.36 -15.00
N VAL A 686 0.60 5.55 -14.91
CA VAL A 686 1.39 6.02 -13.77
C VAL A 686 0.87 7.40 -13.38
N MET A 687 0.83 7.70 -12.08
CA MET A 687 0.51 9.04 -11.57
C MET A 687 1.77 9.68 -11.01
N SER A 688 2.12 10.87 -11.52
CA SER A 688 3.22 11.66 -10.97
C SER A 688 2.83 12.28 -9.63
N SER A 689 3.80 12.41 -8.72
CA SER A 689 3.57 12.97 -7.38
C SER A 689 3.41 14.50 -7.41
N TYR A 690 2.98 15.05 -6.28
CA TYR A 690 3.02 16.50 -6.01
C TYR A 690 4.44 17.02 -5.83
N SER A 691 5.34 16.16 -5.38
CA SER A 691 6.65 16.50 -4.82
C SER A 691 7.61 17.13 -5.81
N ARG A 692 8.56 17.91 -5.28
CA ARG A 692 9.76 18.35 -6.01
C ARG A 692 10.90 17.37 -5.71
N LEU A 693 11.71 17.10 -6.72
CA LEU A 693 12.91 16.29 -6.67
C LEU A 693 14.10 17.15 -7.13
N ASN A 694 15.07 17.37 -6.25
CA ASN A 694 16.27 18.16 -6.55
C ASN A 694 15.96 19.53 -7.19
N GLY A 695 14.90 20.19 -6.70
CA GLY A 695 14.48 21.51 -7.11
C GLY A 695 13.39 21.60 -8.18
N ASP A 696 13.09 20.53 -8.94
CA ASP A 696 12.03 20.49 -9.95
C ASP A 696 10.86 19.62 -9.54
N TYR A 697 9.65 19.97 -9.95
CA TYR A 697 8.49 19.11 -9.76
C TYR A 697 8.66 17.80 -10.53
N CYS A 698 8.41 16.66 -9.88
CA CYS A 698 8.46 15.34 -10.51
C CYS A 698 7.66 15.32 -11.82
N ALA A 699 6.47 15.92 -11.82
CA ALA A 699 5.57 15.97 -12.98
C ALA A 699 6.14 16.68 -14.22
N THR A 700 7.18 17.50 -14.08
CA THR A 700 7.82 18.27 -15.16
C THR A 700 9.31 17.96 -15.33
N THR A 701 9.79 16.87 -14.74
CA THR A 701 11.18 16.44 -14.83
C THR A 701 11.33 15.42 -15.97
N TYR A 702 11.93 15.85 -17.11
CA TYR A 702 12.14 14.99 -18.28
C TYR A 702 12.96 13.73 -17.95
N ASP A 703 14.06 13.87 -17.20
CA ASP A 703 14.91 12.75 -16.81
C ASP A 703 14.16 11.68 -16.02
N LEU A 704 13.18 12.08 -15.20
CA LEU A 704 12.34 11.15 -14.44
C LEU A 704 11.22 10.55 -15.32
N MET A 705 10.40 11.41 -15.97
CA MET A 705 9.18 10.98 -16.69
C MET A 705 9.48 10.28 -18.02
N THR A 706 10.53 10.67 -18.70
CA THR A 706 10.92 10.07 -19.98
C THR A 706 12.20 9.25 -19.81
N GLY A 707 13.27 9.84 -19.29
CA GLY A 707 14.58 9.21 -19.22
C GLY A 707 14.57 7.89 -18.45
N VAL A 708 14.09 7.90 -17.22
CA VAL A 708 14.04 6.70 -16.39
C VAL A 708 12.81 5.86 -16.70
N LEU A 709 11.62 6.44 -16.60
CA LEU A 709 10.37 5.68 -16.69
C LEU A 709 10.16 5.02 -18.06
N ARG A 710 10.40 5.76 -19.16
CA ARG A 710 10.13 5.28 -20.52
C ARG A 710 11.34 4.68 -21.21
N GLU A 711 12.46 5.41 -21.28
CA GLU A 711 13.64 4.97 -22.03
C GLU A 711 14.39 3.83 -21.33
N GLU A 712 14.53 3.90 -20.01
CA GLU A 712 15.26 2.89 -19.23
C GLU A 712 14.40 1.68 -18.84
N TRP A 713 13.17 1.91 -18.35
CA TRP A 713 12.28 0.83 -17.88
C TRP A 713 11.30 0.32 -18.92
N GLY A 714 11.09 1.06 -20.02
CA GLY A 714 10.23 0.65 -21.13
C GLY A 714 8.73 0.85 -20.87
N PHE A 715 8.34 1.82 -20.02
CA PHE A 715 6.94 2.16 -19.82
C PHE A 715 6.30 2.71 -21.10
N ASP A 716 5.22 2.11 -21.58
CA ASP A 716 4.53 2.42 -22.83
C ASP A 716 3.07 2.89 -22.67
N GLY A 717 2.64 3.09 -21.42
CA GLY A 717 1.35 3.67 -21.07
C GLY A 717 1.36 5.21 -21.04
N PHE A 718 0.38 5.82 -20.40
CA PHE A 718 0.40 7.25 -20.17
C PHE A 718 0.61 7.61 -18.70
N VAL A 719 1.22 8.79 -18.48
CA VAL A 719 1.42 9.38 -17.15
C VAL A 719 0.35 10.45 -16.95
N MET A 720 -0.34 10.41 -15.81
CA MET A 720 -1.22 11.49 -15.36
C MET A 720 -0.60 12.24 -14.17
N THR A 721 -0.98 13.50 -13.98
CA THR A 721 -0.65 14.22 -12.75
C THR A 721 -1.52 13.73 -11.60
N ASP A 722 -1.03 13.87 -10.37
CA ASP A 722 -1.93 13.94 -9.22
C ASP A 722 -2.81 15.20 -9.31
N TRP A 723 -3.96 15.21 -8.61
CA TRP A 723 -5.00 16.23 -8.77
C TRP A 723 -4.54 17.61 -8.28
N TRP A 724 -4.74 18.65 -9.12
CA TRP A 724 -4.36 20.05 -8.81
C TRP A 724 -2.89 20.26 -8.44
N ASN A 725 -1.99 19.47 -8.97
CA ASN A 725 -0.58 19.59 -8.69
C ASN A 725 -0.05 21.01 -9.04
N SER A 726 0.95 21.49 -8.31
CA SER A 726 1.45 22.87 -8.41
C SER A 726 2.46 23.12 -9.54
N ALA A 727 2.86 22.07 -10.30
CA ALA A 727 3.83 22.20 -11.40
C ALA A 727 3.30 23.04 -12.57
N ASP A 728 4.20 23.60 -13.37
CA ASP A 728 3.86 24.36 -14.58
C ASP A 728 3.19 23.45 -15.62
N LYS A 729 1.90 23.70 -15.86
CA LYS A 729 1.07 22.89 -16.76
C LYS A 729 1.50 22.91 -18.21
N LEU A 730 2.25 23.93 -18.64
CA LEU A 730 2.77 24.03 -20.01
C LEU A 730 3.98 23.14 -20.29
N ARG A 731 4.65 22.65 -19.22
CA ARG A 731 5.85 21.79 -19.33
C ARG A 731 5.57 20.29 -19.22
N HIS A 732 4.35 19.89 -18.90
CA HIS A 732 4.02 18.47 -18.64
C HIS A 732 4.29 17.59 -19.86
N ALA A 733 3.72 17.95 -21.02
CA ALA A 733 3.85 17.16 -22.25
C ALA A 733 5.31 17.03 -22.74
N GLU A 734 6.13 18.10 -22.63
CA GLU A 734 7.55 18.09 -22.91
C GLU A 734 8.28 17.06 -22.04
N ALA A 735 7.99 17.03 -20.73
CA ALA A 735 8.61 16.11 -19.79
C ALA A 735 8.20 14.64 -19.99
N GLY A 736 7.06 14.38 -20.61
CA GLY A 736 6.48 13.04 -20.79
C GLY A 736 5.36 12.68 -19.80
N ASN A 737 4.80 13.71 -19.12
CA ASN A 737 3.55 13.61 -18.38
C ASN A 737 2.40 13.96 -19.31
N ASP A 738 1.52 13.00 -19.60
CA ASP A 738 0.63 13.06 -20.76
C ASP A 738 -0.72 13.70 -20.43
N LEU A 739 -1.21 13.57 -19.19
CA LEU A 739 -2.56 13.98 -18.80
C LEU A 739 -2.53 14.85 -17.54
N VAL A 740 -3.06 16.05 -17.62
CA VAL A 740 -3.23 16.95 -16.45
C VAL A 740 -4.60 16.68 -15.80
N MET A 741 -4.60 16.35 -14.51
CA MET A 741 -5.81 16.10 -13.73
C MET A 741 -5.95 17.07 -12.56
N PRO A 742 -7.18 17.45 -12.20
CA PRO A 742 -8.40 17.34 -13.00
C PRO A 742 -8.38 18.36 -14.16
N GLY A 743 -9.30 18.22 -15.12
CA GLY A 743 -9.44 19.22 -16.19
C GLY A 743 -9.91 20.58 -15.64
N VAL A 744 -9.12 21.62 -15.85
CA VAL A 744 -9.42 23.00 -15.43
C VAL A 744 -9.51 23.91 -16.64
N ARG A 745 -10.63 24.68 -16.75
CA ARG A 745 -10.88 25.57 -17.91
C ARG A 745 -9.76 26.57 -18.14
N GLY A 746 -9.19 27.16 -17.06
CA GLY A 746 -8.08 28.10 -17.15
C GLY A 746 -6.80 27.49 -17.70
N GLU A 747 -6.47 26.27 -17.28
CA GLU A 747 -5.29 25.54 -17.74
C GLU A 747 -5.43 25.10 -19.20
N TYR A 748 -6.61 24.62 -19.60
CA TYR A 748 -6.95 24.33 -20.98
C TYR A 748 -6.77 25.56 -21.90
N ALA A 749 -7.34 26.71 -21.49
CA ALA A 749 -7.24 27.95 -22.28
C ALA A 749 -5.79 28.46 -22.40
N ALA A 750 -5.00 28.33 -21.32
CA ALA A 750 -3.58 28.67 -21.32
C ALA A 750 -2.77 27.78 -22.28
N LEU A 751 -3.04 26.47 -22.31
CA LEU A 751 -2.38 25.55 -23.22
C LEU A 751 -2.73 25.83 -24.69
N VAL A 752 -4.00 26.10 -25.00
CA VAL A 752 -4.44 26.47 -26.35
C VAL A 752 -3.73 27.75 -26.81
N ALA A 753 -3.63 28.77 -25.95
CA ALA A 753 -2.90 29.98 -26.27
C ALA A 753 -1.41 29.72 -26.49
N ALA A 754 -0.78 28.92 -25.63
CA ALA A 754 0.64 28.60 -25.72
C ALA A 754 1.00 27.81 -27.00
N LEU A 755 0.11 26.90 -27.44
CA LEU A 755 0.24 26.18 -28.71
C LEU A 755 0.19 27.17 -29.89
N LYS A 756 -0.76 28.09 -29.91
CA LYS A 756 -0.90 29.10 -30.98
C LYS A 756 0.28 30.08 -31.03
N ASP A 757 0.83 30.42 -29.88
CA ASP A 757 2.00 31.31 -29.74
C ASP A 757 3.35 30.59 -29.98
N GLY A 758 3.34 29.26 -30.14
CA GLY A 758 4.56 28.45 -30.28
C GLY A 758 5.40 28.33 -28.99
N LYS A 759 4.85 28.67 -27.84
CA LYS A 759 5.51 28.51 -26.52
C LYS A 759 5.55 27.06 -26.06
N VAL A 760 4.58 26.27 -26.49
CA VAL A 760 4.53 24.82 -26.30
C VAL A 760 4.66 24.17 -27.68
N HIS A 761 5.55 23.19 -27.80
CA HIS A 761 5.71 22.49 -29.05
C HIS A 761 4.54 21.54 -29.31
N ARG A 762 3.87 21.74 -30.41
CA ARG A 762 2.71 20.92 -30.83
C ARG A 762 3.04 19.42 -30.84
N ALA A 763 4.25 19.06 -31.28
CA ALA A 763 4.72 17.69 -31.34
C ALA A 763 4.73 16.98 -29.98
N ASP A 764 5.04 17.69 -28.89
CA ASP A 764 5.03 17.13 -27.53
C ASP A 764 3.60 16.81 -27.09
N VAL A 765 2.67 17.72 -27.36
CA VAL A 765 1.23 17.52 -27.02
C VAL A 765 0.62 16.42 -27.89
N GLN A 766 1.02 16.29 -29.18
CA GLN A 766 0.63 15.17 -30.02
C GLN A 766 1.13 13.83 -29.48
N HIS A 767 2.36 13.79 -28.99
CA HIS A 767 2.93 12.58 -28.38
C HIS A 767 2.17 12.17 -27.11
N ALA A 768 1.89 13.13 -26.24
CA ALA A 768 1.10 12.92 -25.03
C ALA A 768 -0.33 12.41 -25.36
N ALA A 769 -1.00 13.06 -26.30
CA ALA A 769 -2.32 12.62 -26.78
C ALA A 769 -2.30 11.20 -27.38
N ALA A 770 -1.24 10.85 -28.10
CA ALA A 770 -1.07 9.50 -28.65
C ALA A 770 -0.91 8.45 -27.54
N ASN A 771 -0.17 8.72 -26.46
CA ASN A 771 0.00 7.80 -25.32
C ASN A 771 -1.37 7.51 -24.63
N ILE A 772 -2.18 8.55 -24.42
CA ILE A 772 -3.52 8.42 -23.85
C ILE A 772 -4.41 7.55 -24.76
N LEU A 773 -4.44 7.84 -26.06
CA LEU A 773 -5.30 7.13 -27.00
C LEU A 773 -4.82 5.71 -27.32
N ARG A 774 -3.51 5.42 -27.27
CA ARG A 774 -3.00 4.03 -27.33
C ARG A 774 -3.52 3.20 -26.14
N THR A 775 -3.53 3.80 -24.96
CA THR A 775 -4.08 3.15 -23.76
C THR A 775 -5.59 2.93 -23.88
N TYR A 776 -6.34 3.91 -24.43
CA TYR A 776 -7.76 3.74 -24.76
C TYR A 776 -8.00 2.57 -25.73
N VAL A 777 -7.17 2.46 -26.78
CA VAL A 777 -7.24 1.33 -27.75
C VAL A 777 -6.98 0.01 -27.04
N ARG A 778 -5.95 -0.07 -26.19
CA ARG A 778 -5.60 -1.28 -25.41
C ARG A 778 -6.78 -1.74 -24.55
N ILE A 779 -7.39 -0.82 -23.80
CA ILE A 779 -8.57 -1.09 -22.96
C ILE A 779 -9.76 -1.55 -23.82
N SER A 780 -10.01 -0.86 -24.92
CA SER A 780 -11.15 -1.13 -25.80
C SER A 780 -11.04 -2.48 -26.50
N LEU A 781 -9.84 -2.88 -26.93
CA LEU A 781 -9.61 -4.19 -27.57
C LEU A 781 -9.74 -5.35 -26.55
N ALA A 782 -9.31 -5.13 -25.32
CA ALA A 782 -9.41 -6.11 -24.24
C ALA A 782 -10.86 -6.39 -23.79
N ARG A 783 -11.81 -5.51 -24.14
CA ARG A 783 -13.25 -5.67 -23.83
C ARG A 783 -14.06 -6.34 -24.93
N LYS A 784 -13.49 -6.50 -26.09
CA LYS A 784 -14.11 -7.22 -27.24
C LYS A 784 -13.91 -8.72 -27.09
#